data_5de105d79aed174db88eb6d15df5efae
#
_entry.id   5de105d79aed174db88eb6d15df5efae
#
_cell.length_a   1.000
_cell.length_b   1.000
_cell.length_c   1.000
_cell.angle_alpha   90.00
_cell.angle_beta   90.00
_cell.angle_gamma   90.00
#
_symmetry.space_group_name_H-M   'P 1'
#
loop_
_entity.id
_entity.type
_entity.pdbx_description
1 polymer ?
#
loop_
_entity_poly.entity_id
_entity_poly.type
_entity_poly.pdbx_seq_one_letter_code
_entity_poly.pdbx_strand_id
1 'polypeptide(L)'
;ARKKINILLKSAGWNIVSRDEYSPGVSAVAIEEGILKGNLEADYLLFLEGKAIGVLEAKRESTSLSDIVANQAENYTHKLLSMYQYWENPLPLIYLSNGKELLFKNAQTPGSTYQKLEAMHTPKEMVKLAGIKSYFAGLPTLDPKGLRDCQYEAITNLEASFRNSQRKALIVLATGAGKTFTACLAAYRFLAYTPARRVLFLVDRNNLGKQAEGAFGDFKLTENGEPFSTLYTTERLRSGKISDKTNLVICTIQRLFSVITGLELQDEDDGESSFESDTQPDVELNGKLLLPPDFFDLIIVDECHRSIYGRWRKVLEYFKDARIIGLTATPGEETLVFFNNNRVVNYTLEKSIVDEINVDCRVYRIRTSATENGGEIHKGEKYREITTYTGEKRMTRAEEATPYQANDLDRAVINPEQIKLVLESYKNAVYTELYPNREPNIAYIPKTLIFAKSDAHADNIIKILREQIFPGQCPEFTQKITYSAGDSNALIKNFRNGKKFRIAVTVTLVATGTDVKPLEVLIFMRDVNSESLYVQMKGRGVRTITDDALRNVTPNADSKDIFYLVDAIGVTEHVKNSQAPEPTGGVNIPLDKLLEQITHGYLPDDNLRLLAARLARINSKSTETQKTEFADLAGMEMKEIASHIYATFENGSLTANPFENSNQPNELRKALVQPLAMNAKAREYLLELNAGYVKILQPGRDTLISTGFSVEKAKETITKFEEYVQTHRDEEEVLRIIAENTGEPITYAMLEDLKKKFLTANSQFSIDNLWHSYKVINQNTVVPFKDATEKEVLTNLVQLVRFSLKMIPELRSLTSLAAQRFELWCGQNQRDTLSETQRYVAREITNYVVSNGYGSRAAFAERNKSLLIQAKKAFGSMENVDKIILSLSNFMLAA
;
A
#
# COMPACT_ATOMS: atom_id res chain seq x y z
N ALA A 1 13.91 -20.73 -40.50
CA ALA A 1 13.13 -19.55 -40.85
C ALA A 1 12.21 -19.13 -39.70
N ARG A 2 11.29 -20.00 -39.24
CA ARG A 2 10.27 -19.65 -38.18
C ARG A 2 10.91 -19.01 -36.94
N LYS A 3 12.00 -19.57 -36.40
CA LYS A 3 12.70 -18.96 -35.24
C LYS A 3 13.12 -17.51 -35.44
N LYS A 4 13.59 -17.19 -36.68
CA LYS A 4 14.00 -15.81 -37.03
C LYS A 4 12.77 -14.90 -37.19
N ILE A 5 11.69 -15.42 -37.79
CA ILE A 5 10.43 -14.69 -37.95
C ILE A 5 9.82 -14.40 -36.60
N ASN A 6 9.86 -15.36 -35.66
CA ASN A 6 9.39 -15.15 -34.29
C ASN A 6 10.18 -14.06 -33.55
N ILE A 7 11.49 -13.96 -33.79
CA ILE A 7 12.29 -12.86 -33.25
C ILE A 7 11.85 -11.52 -33.87
N LEU A 8 11.61 -11.45 -35.16
CA LEU A 8 11.14 -10.22 -35.82
C LEU A 8 9.78 -9.77 -35.30
N LEU A 9 8.83 -10.69 -35.16
CA LEU A 9 7.51 -10.40 -34.60
C LEU A 9 7.61 -9.91 -33.15
N LYS A 10 8.36 -10.62 -32.29
CA LYS A 10 8.54 -10.24 -30.87
C LYS A 10 9.22 -8.87 -30.71
N SER A 11 10.26 -8.61 -31.50
CA SER A 11 10.97 -7.32 -31.47
C SER A 11 10.08 -6.15 -31.92
N ALA A 12 9.06 -6.41 -32.73
CA ALA A 12 8.07 -5.44 -33.18
C ALA A 12 6.87 -5.31 -32.20
N GLY A 13 6.89 -6.04 -31.07
CA GLY A 13 5.83 -5.95 -30.04
C GLY A 13 4.63 -6.88 -30.24
N TRP A 14 4.79 -7.95 -31.04
CA TRP A 14 3.75 -8.95 -31.25
C TRP A 14 3.87 -10.10 -30.27
N ASN A 15 2.74 -10.53 -29.68
CA ASN A 15 2.67 -11.73 -28.88
C ASN A 15 2.38 -12.92 -29.80
N ILE A 16 3.24 -13.92 -29.81
CA ILE A 16 3.10 -15.12 -30.62
C ILE A 16 2.47 -16.20 -29.76
N VAL A 17 1.34 -16.72 -30.20
CA VAL A 17 0.57 -17.74 -29.49
C VAL A 17 0.17 -18.86 -30.44
N SER A 18 -0.03 -20.07 -29.87
CA SER A 18 -0.73 -21.13 -30.56
C SER A 18 -2.24 -20.82 -30.65
N ARG A 19 -2.95 -21.56 -31.46
CA ARG A 19 -4.41 -21.44 -31.60
C ARG A 19 -5.15 -21.59 -30.27
N ASP A 20 -4.71 -22.51 -29.43
CA ASP A 20 -5.32 -22.86 -28.16
C ASP A 20 -5.05 -21.82 -27.06
N GLU A 21 -3.98 -21.06 -27.21
CA GLU A 21 -3.57 -20.01 -26.27
C GLU A 21 -4.12 -18.63 -26.65
N TYR A 22 -4.81 -18.50 -27.77
CA TYR A 22 -5.36 -17.23 -28.22
C TYR A 22 -6.42 -16.68 -27.29
N SER A 23 -6.23 -15.43 -26.88
CA SER A 23 -7.21 -14.65 -26.12
C SER A 23 -7.50 -13.30 -26.79
N PRO A 24 -8.77 -12.97 -27.05
CA PRO A 24 -9.13 -11.68 -27.68
C PRO A 24 -8.81 -10.45 -26.81
N GLY A 25 -8.54 -10.64 -25.51
CA GLY A 25 -8.16 -9.57 -24.59
C GLY A 25 -6.73 -9.04 -24.79
N VAL A 26 -5.89 -9.76 -25.52
CA VAL A 26 -4.50 -9.34 -25.81
C VAL A 26 -4.46 -8.40 -27.01
N SER A 27 -3.71 -7.30 -26.90
CA SER A 27 -3.76 -6.18 -27.86
C SER A 27 -3.21 -6.50 -29.25
N ALA A 28 -2.08 -7.16 -29.33
CA ALA A 28 -1.40 -7.48 -30.58
C ALA A 28 -0.93 -8.94 -30.59
N VAL A 29 -1.56 -9.76 -31.37
CA VAL A 29 -1.35 -11.22 -31.38
C VAL A 29 -1.04 -11.71 -32.79
N ALA A 30 -0.03 -12.56 -32.90
CA ALA A 30 0.25 -13.38 -34.07
C ALA A 30 -0.07 -14.84 -33.74
N ILE A 31 -1.16 -15.36 -34.30
CA ILE A 31 -1.59 -16.75 -34.10
C ILE A 31 -0.80 -17.62 -35.10
N GLU A 32 0.01 -18.55 -34.58
CA GLU A 32 0.70 -19.56 -35.41
C GLU A 32 -0.31 -20.56 -35.97
N GLU A 33 -0.11 -20.91 -37.25
CA GLU A 33 -0.91 -21.89 -37.99
C GLU A 33 -2.43 -21.59 -37.92
N GLY A 34 -2.77 -20.30 -38.19
CA GLY A 34 -4.15 -19.82 -38.16
C GLY A 34 -5.04 -20.53 -39.17
N ILE A 35 -6.15 -21.17 -38.72
CA ILE A 35 -7.06 -21.92 -39.62
C ILE A 35 -7.88 -20.94 -40.47
N LEU A 36 -8.02 -21.30 -41.73
CA LEU A 36 -8.79 -20.58 -42.73
C LEU A 36 -9.86 -21.48 -43.38
N LYS A 37 -10.78 -20.88 -44.13
CA LYS A 37 -11.79 -21.64 -44.89
C LYS A 37 -11.14 -22.61 -45.86
N GLY A 38 -11.69 -23.80 -45.98
CA GLY A 38 -11.23 -24.84 -46.91
C GLY A 38 -10.04 -25.65 -46.41
N ASN A 39 -9.91 -25.79 -45.06
CA ASN A 39 -8.79 -26.46 -44.38
C ASN A 39 -7.42 -25.92 -44.76
N LEU A 40 -7.36 -24.62 -45.05
CA LEU A 40 -6.12 -23.92 -45.28
C LEU A 40 -5.59 -23.40 -43.93
N GLU A 41 -4.28 -23.19 -43.85
CA GLU A 41 -3.63 -22.62 -42.67
C GLU A 41 -2.68 -21.49 -43.12
N ALA A 42 -2.79 -20.31 -42.46
CA ALA A 42 -1.79 -19.26 -42.61
C ALA A 42 -0.68 -19.49 -41.58
N ASP A 43 0.58 -19.33 -41.96
CA ASP A 43 1.68 -19.49 -40.99
C ASP A 43 1.52 -18.57 -39.77
N TYR A 44 1.06 -17.33 -39.98
CA TYR A 44 0.62 -16.43 -38.91
C TYR A 44 -0.57 -15.60 -39.35
N LEU A 45 -1.58 -15.56 -38.48
CA LEU A 45 -2.72 -14.66 -38.61
C LEU A 45 -2.53 -13.53 -37.58
N LEU A 46 -2.51 -12.27 -38.01
CA LEU A 46 -2.24 -11.11 -37.19
C LEU A 46 -3.53 -10.46 -36.71
N PHE A 47 -3.64 -10.26 -35.41
CA PHE A 47 -4.81 -9.67 -34.74
C PHE A 47 -4.42 -8.42 -33.94
N LEU A 48 -5.23 -7.38 -34.08
CA LEU A 48 -5.22 -6.19 -33.23
C LEU A 48 -6.58 -6.04 -32.55
N GLU A 49 -6.59 -5.89 -31.22
CA GLU A 49 -7.82 -5.76 -30.41
C GLU A 49 -8.84 -6.86 -30.71
N GLY A 50 -8.40 -8.10 -30.83
CA GLY A 50 -9.25 -9.25 -31.11
C GLY A 50 -9.77 -9.34 -32.54
N LYS A 51 -9.36 -8.47 -33.48
CA LYS A 51 -9.79 -8.48 -34.89
C LYS A 51 -8.60 -8.72 -35.81
N ALA A 52 -8.78 -9.62 -36.78
CA ALA A 52 -7.77 -9.90 -37.77
C ALA A 52 -7.47 -8.66 -38.62
N ILE A 53 -6.18 -8.42 -38.93
CA ILE A 53 -5.70 -7.26 -39.69
C ILE A 53 -4.80 -7.67 -40.86
N GLY A 54 -4.15 -8.81 -40.79
CA GLY A 54 -3.20 -9.24 -41.81
C GLY A 54 -2.79 -10.69 -41.69
N VAL A 55 -2.03 -11.14 -42.65
CA VAL A 55 -1.41 -12.46 -42.73
C VAL A 55 0.10 -12.35 -42.91
N LEU A 56 0.85 -13.30 -42.34
CA LEU A 56 2.27 -13.47 -42.65
C LEU A 56 2.49 -14.93 -43.06
N GLU A 57 3.03 -15.10 -44.28
CA GLU A 57 3.39 -16.38 -44.85
C GLU A 57 4.89 -16.61 -44.69
N ALA A 58 5.26 -17.74 -44.11
CA ALA A 58 6.64 -18.09 -43.79
C ALA A 58 7.16 -19.20 -44.76
N LYS A 59 8.34 -19.02 -45.33
CA LYS A 59 9.00 -19.99 -46.20
C LYS A 59 10.37 -20.39 -45.65
N ARG A 60 10.92 -21.48 -46.20
CA ARG A 60 12.29 -21.90 -45.85
C ARG A 60 13.32 -20.87 -46.31
N GLU A 61 14.43 -20.73 -45.60
CA GLU A 61 15.49 -19.77 -45.89
C GLU A 61 16.06 -19.92 -47.33
N SER A 62 15.96 -21.09 -47.91
CA SER A 62 16.42 -21.38 -49.28
C SER A 62 15.35 -21.07 -50.34
N THR A 63 14.12 -20.71 -49.94
CA THR A 63 13.03 -20.46 -50.87
C THR A 63 12.99 -18.98 -51.22
N SER A 64 12.98 -18.68 -52.54
CA SER A 64 12.73 -17.34 -53.01
C SER A 64 11.28 -16.94 -52.78
N LEU A 65 11.05 -15.69 -52.37
CA LEU A 65 9.73 -15.11 -52.19
C LEU A 65 9.17 -14.68 -53.55
N SER A 66 8.71 -15.66 -54.37
CA SER A 66 8.21 -15.48 -55.73
C SER A 66 6.71 -15.14 -55.75
N ASP A 67 6.19 -14.83 -56.96
CA ASP A 67 4.77 -14.53 -57.19
C ASP A 67 3.81 -15.66 -56.78
N ILE A 68 4.28 -16.90 -56.76
CA ILE A 68 3.49 -18.05 -56.30
C ILE A 68 3.20 -17.95 -54.79
N VAL A 69 4.23 -17.58 -54.03
CA VAL A 69 4.11 -17.37 -52.59
C VAL A 69 3.22 -16.15 -52.29
N ALA A 70 3.38 -15.10 -53.07
CA ALA A 70 2.58 -13.89 -52.98
C ALA A 70 1.09 -14.19 -53.24
N ASN A 71 0.76 -14.91 -54.30
CA ASN A 71 -0.61 -15.33 -54.60
C ASN A 71 -1.22 -16.22 -53.51
N GLN A 72 -0.44 -17.06 -52.86
CA GLN A 72 -0.89 -17.87 -51.72
C GLN A 72 -1.31 -17.01 -50.56
N ALA A 73 -0.45 -16.06 -50.14
CA ALA A 73 -0.73 -15.16 -49.01
C ALA A 73 -1.92 -14.23 -49.31
N GLU A 74 -2.03 -13.73 -50.56
CA GLU A 74 -3.18 -12.92 -51.01
C GLU A 74 -4.49 -13.71 -50.94
N ASN A 75 -4.50 -14.97 -51.34
CA ASN A 75 -5.67 -15.83 -51.27
C ASN A 75 -6.12 -16.04 -49.80
N TYR A 76 -5.20 -16.06 -48.86
CA TYR A 76 -5.54 -16.23 -47.43
C TYR A 76 -6.31 -15.05 -46.88
N THR A 77 -6.08 -13.84 -47.35
CA THR A 77 -6.80 -12.63 -46.88
C THR A 77 -8.31 -12.72 -47.08
N HIS A 78 -8.76 -13.48 -48.08
CA HIS A 78 -10.18 -13.66 -48.39
C HIS A 78 -10.83 -14.86 -47.70
N LYS A 79 -10.07 -15.70 -47.03
CA LYS A 79 -10.53 -16.99 -46.51
C LYS A 79 -10.65 -17.08 -44.99
N LEU A 80 -10.98 -15.98 -44.35
CA LEU A 80 -11.22 -15.98 -42.91
C LEU A 80 -12.42 -16.85 -42.54
N LEU A 81 -12.29 -17.62 -41.43
CA LEU A 81 -13.42 -18.29 -40.82
C LEU A 81 -14.42 -17.27 -40.23
N SER A 82 -15.71 -17.63 -40.22
CA SER A 82 -16.78 -16.77 -39.67
C SER A 82 -16.64 -16.48 -38.19
N MET A 83 -15.88 -17.28 -37.45
CA MET A 83 -15.59 -17.05 -36.03
C MET A 83 -14.60 -15.91 -35.76
N TYR A 84 -13.78 -15.55 -36.75
CA TYR A 84 -12.83 -14.45 -36.59
C TYR A 84 -13.49 -13.11 -36.84
N GLN A 85 -13.36 -12.20 -35.93
CA GLN A 85 -13.65 -10.80 -36.21
C GLN A 85 -12.47 -10.20 -37.00
N TYR A 86 -12.74 -9.19 -37.80
CA TYR A 86 -11.73 -8.54 -38.66
C TYR A 86 -11.97 -7.04 -38.74
N TRP A 87 -10.89 -6.29 -39.00
CA TRP A 87 -10.96 -4.85 -39.23
C TRP A 87 -11.51 -4.56 -40.63
N GLU A 88 -11.07 -5.34 -41.59
CA GLU A 88 -11.51 -5.29 -42.96
C GLU A 88 -11.39 -6.66 -43.63
N ASN A 89 -12.24 -6.95 -44.59
CA ASN A 89 -12.21 -8.19 -45.38
C ASN A 89 -12.37 -7.88 -46.86
N PRO A 90 -11.36 -8.21 -47.70
CA PRO A 90 -10.15 -8.98 -47.39
C PRO A 90 -9.18 -8.25 -46.46
N LEU A 91 -8.33 -9.02 -45.73
CA LEU A 91 -7.36 -8.45 -44.82
C LEU A 91 -6.39 -7.51 -45.53
N PRO A 92 -6.14 -6.29 -44.99
CA PRO A 92 -5.40 -5.27 -45.70
C PRO A 92 -3.89 -5.50 -45.79
N LEU A 93 -3.27 -6.16 -44.79
CA LEU A 93 -1.83 -6.21 -44.64
C LEU A 93 -1.30 -7.62 -44.88
N ILE A 94 -0.37 -7.75 -45.83
CA ILE A 94 0.19 -9.02 -46.29
C ILE A 94 1.70 -9.00 -46.11
N TYR A 95 2.23 -10.01 -45.40
CA TYR A 95 3.67 -10.17 -45.19
C TYR A 95 4.15 -11.51 -45.73
N LEU A 96 5.35 -11.50 -46.32
CA LEU A 96 6.03 -12.72 -46.73
C LEU A 96 7.42 -12.72 -46.14
N SER A 97 7.86 -13.83 -45.56
CA SER A 97 9.21 -13.92 -45.02
C SER A 97 9.81 -15.32 -45.17
N ASN A 98 11.09 -15.40 -45.47
CA ASN A 98 11.88 -16.64 -45.42
C ASN A 98 12.90 -16.59 -44.24
N GLY A 99 12.83 -15.58 -43.38
CA GLY A 99 13.74 -15.38 -42.26
C GLY A 99 15.05 -14.67 -42.63
N LYS A 100 15.29 -14.37 -43.91
CA LYS A 100 16.36 -13.50 -44.43
C LYS A 100 15.81 -12.23 -45.02
N GLU A 101 14.69 -12.35 -45.67
CA GLU A 101 13.96 -11.25 -46.29
C GLU A 101 12.56 -11.16 -45.73
N LEU A 102 12.07 -9.94 -45.65
CA LEU A 102 10.69 -9.62 -45.23
C LEU A 102 10.11 -8.71 -46.31
N LEU A 103 9.01 -9.12 -46.92
CA LEU A 103 8.27 -8.35 -47.91
C LEU A 103 6.90 -7.97 -47.33
N PHE A 104 6.39 -6.82 -47.70
CA PHE A 104 5.12 -6.25 -47.26
C PHE A 104 4.34 -5.68 -48.42
N LYS A 105 3.02 -5.89 -48.39
CA LYS A 105 2.06 -5.25 -49.30
C LYS A 105 0.85 -4.77 -48.52
N ASN A 106 0.42 -3.53 -48.75
CA ASN A 106 -0.87 -3.05 -48.34
C ASN A 106 -1.90 -3.22 -49.48
N ALA A 107 -2.81 -4.19 -49.33
CA ALA A 107 -3.79 -4.52 -50.38
C ALA A 107 -4.87 -3.43 -50.57
N GLN A 108 -5.04 -2.50 -49.65
CA GLN A 108 -5.95 -1.36 -49.77
C GLN A 108 -5.41 -0.25 -50.68
N THR A 109 -4.09 -0.22 -50.93
CA THR A 109 -3.48 0.80 -51.75
C THR A 109 -3.53 0.35 -53.23
N PRO A 110 -4.31 1.03 -54.10
CA PRO A 110 -4.40 0.64 -55.52
C PRO A 110 -3.03 0.64 -56.16
N GLY A 111 -2.69 -0.45 -56.89
CA GLY A 111 -1.41 -0.60 -57.56
C GLY A 111 -0.22 -0.90 -56.64
N SER A 112 -0.45 -1.23 -55.34
CA SER A 112 0.64 -1.57 -54.42
C SER A 112 1.37 -2.86 -54.85
N THR A 113 2.69 -2.84 -54.80
CA THR A 113 3.57 -3.98 -55.00
C THR A 113 4.24 -4.37 -53.70
N TYR A 114 4.81 -5.59 -53.63
CA TYR A 114 5.57 -6.01 -52.47
C TYR A 114 6.84 -5.15 -52.29
N GLN A 115 7.01 -4.58 -51.14
CA GLN A 115 8.17 -3.77 -50.73
C GLN A 115 9.02 -4.53 -49.71
N LYS A 116 10.32 -4.43 -49.83
CA LYS A 116 11.23 -5.03 -48.85
C LYS A 116 11.27 -4.18 -47.57
N LEU A 117 11.13 -4.85 -46.42
CA LEU A 117 11.26 -4.23 -45.12
C LEU A 117 12.53 -4.74 -44.41
N GLU A 118 13.14 -3.86 -43.62
CA GLU A 118 14.25 -4.22 -42.72
C GLU A 118 13.76 -4.78 -41.37
N ALA A 119 12.58 -4.36 -40.90
CA ALA A 119 11.96 -4.79 -39.68
C ALA A 119 10.46 -4.98 -39.88
N MET A 120 9.85 -5.81 -39.01
CA MET A 120 8.39 -6.00 -38.95
C MET A 120 7.71 -4.73 -38.43
N HIS A 121 6.59 -4.36 -39.01
CA HIS A 121 5.78 -3.24 -38.52
C HIS A 121 5.27 -3.49 -37.11
N THR A 122 5.38 -2.46 -36.30
CA THR A 122 4.78 -2.43 -34.97
C THR A 122 3.25 -2.36 -35.08
N PRO A 123 2.50 -2.74 -34.02
CA PRO A 123 1.04 -2.56 -33.98
C PRO A 123 0.60 -1.13 -34.30
N LYS A 124 1.32 -0.11 -33.85
CA LYS A 124 1.02 1.30 -34.11
C LYS A 124 1.17 1.67 -35.58
N GLU A 125 2.19 1.15 -36.22
CA GLU A 125 2.40 1.36 -37.68
C GLU A 125 1.32 0.65 -38.49
N MET A 126 0.92 -0.57 -38.09
CA MET A 126 -0.16 -1.30 -38.76
C MET A 126 -1.51 -0.59 -38.66
N VAL A 127 -1.84 -0.02 -37.48
CA VAL A 127 -3.03 0.82 -37.33
C VAL A 127 -3.06 1.96 -38.33
N LYS A 128 -1.92 2.65 -38.51
CA LYS A 128 -1.77 3.75 -39.46
C LYS A 128 -1.90 3.27 -40.88
N LEU A 129 -1.25 2.16 -41.24
CA LEU A 129 -1.25 1.59 -42.60
C LEU A 129 -2.63 1.09 -43.03
N ALA A 130 -3.39 0.52 -42.11
CA ALA A 130 -4.73 0.04 -42.34
C ALA A 130 -5.83 1.11 -42.13
N GLY A 131 -5.46 2.35 -41.79
CA GLY A 131 -6.42 3.45 -41.61
C GLY A 131 -7.42 3.22 -40.45
N ILE A 132 -7.03 2.41 -39.45
CA ILE A 132 -7.91 2.04 -38.33
C ILE A 132 -8.12 3.25 -37.43
N LYS A 133 -9.39 3.56 -37.15
CA LYS A 133 -9.79 4.64 -36.21
C LYS A 133 -10.14 4.08 -34.84
N SER A 134 -9.22 3.33 -34.23
CA SER A 134 -9.37 2.88 -32.85
C SER A 134 -8.37 3.59 -31.94
N TYR A 135 -8.86 3.98 -30.74
CA TYR A 135 -8.02 4.70 -29.75
C TYR A 135 -6.88 3.82 -29.21
N PHE A 136 -7.09 2.51 -29.12
CA PHE A 136 -6.16 1.57 -28.48
C PHE A 136 -5.46 0.60 -29.44
N ALA A 137 -5.79 0.63 -30.72
CA ALA A 137 -5.25 -0.35 -31.67
C ALA A 137 -3.71 -0.27 -31.83
N GLY A 138 -3.10 0.86 -31.48
CA GLY A 138 -1.64 1.04 -31.51
C GLY A 138 -0.89 0.50 -30.28
N LEU A 139 -1.57 -0.02 -29.24
CA LEU A 139 -0.92 -0.52 -28.04
C LEU A 139 -0.22 -1.87 -28.33
N PRO A 140 1.12 -1.96 -28.13
CA PRO A 140 1.84 -3.23 -28.19
C PRO A 140 1.49 -4.09 -26.96
N THR A 141 1.68 -5.41 -27.07
CA THR A 141 1.61 -6.30 -25.92
C THR A 141 2.63 -5.88 -24.87
N LEU A 142 2.22 -5.85 -23.61
CA LEU A 142 3.09 -5.51 -22.51
C LEU A 142 4.12 -6.62 -22.28
N ASP A 143 5.41 -6.27 -22.25
CA ASP A 143 6.47 -7.20 -21.85
C ASP A 143 6.48 -7.33 -20.32
N PRO A 144 6.33 -8.53 -19.74
CA PRO A 144 6.39 -8.74 -18.29
C PRO A 144 7.78 -8.51 -17.70
N LYS A 145 8.83 -8.44 -18.52
CA LYS A 145 10.21 -8.32 -18.07
C LYS A 145 10.42 -7.07 -17.20
N GLY A 146 10.90 -7.28 -15.97
CA GLY A 146 11.18 -6.20 -15.01
C GLY A 146 9.95 -5.68 -14.28
N LEU A 147 8.76 -6.26 -14.53
CA LEU A 147 7.53 -5.96 -13.80
C LEU A 147 7.29 -7.01 -12.72
N ARG A 148 6.64 -6.59 -11.65
CA ARG A 148 6.02 -7.51 -10.71
C ARG A 148 4.73 -8.05 -11.30
N ASP A 149 4.31 -9.27 -10.95
CA ASP A 149 3.09 -9.88 -11.47
C ASP A 149 1.87 -8.99 -11.26
N CYS A 150 1.73 -8.38 -10.08
CA CYS A 150 0.63 -7.46 -9.79
C CYS A 150 0.63 -6.18 -10.64
N GLN A 151 1.80 -5.71 -11.10
CA GLN A 151 1.93 -4.54 -11.97
C GLN A 151 1.59 -4.92 -13.42
N TYR A 152 2.06 -6.09 -13.84
CA TYR A 152 1.72 -6.65 -15.15
C TYR A 152 0.22 -6.88 -15.27
N GLU A 153 -0.39 -7.54 -14.29
CA GLU A 153 -1.83 -7.77 -14.20
C GLU A 153 -2.61 -6.44 -14.22
N ALA A 154 -2.18 -5.46 -13.41
CA ALA A 154 -2.83 -4.16 -13.32
C ALA A 154 -2.89 -3.44 -14.66
N ILE A 155 -1.78 -3.37 -15.39
CA ILE A 155 -1.72 -2.67 -16.69
C ILE A 155 -2.47 -3.44 -17.77
N THR A 156 -2.30 -4.75 -17.84
CA THR A 156 -2.99 -5.59 -18.84
C THR A 156 -4.52 -5.51 -18.66
N ASN A 157 -5.02 -5.62 -17.44
CA ASN A 157 -6.46 -5.54 -17.15
C ASN A 157 -6.99 -4.12 -17.34
N LEU A 158 -6.19 -3.09 -17.02
CA LEU A 158 -6.54 -1.68 -17.26
C LEU A 158 -6.77 -1.42 -18.75
N GLU A 159 -5.83 -1.84 -19.58
CA GLU A 159 -5.90 -1.68 -21.03
C GLU A 159 -7.09 -2.45 -21.63
N ALA A 160 -7.32 -3.68 -21.16
CA ALA A 160 -8.49 -4.47 -21.58
C ALA A 160 -9.81 -3.79 -21.17
N SER A 161 -9.87 -3.25 -19.95
CA SER A 161 -11.04 -2.53 -19.44
C SER A 161 -11.36 -1.29 -20.29
N PHE A 162 -10.35 -0.50 -20.63
CA PHE A 162 -10.52 0.70 -21.46
C PHE A 162 -10.88 0.38 -22.91
N ARG A 163 -10.37 -0.73 -23.47
CA ARG A 163 -10.82 -1.23 -24.79
C ARG A 163 -12.30 -1.62 -24.76
N ASN A 164 -12.77 -2.19 -23.67
CA ASN A 164 -14.19 -2.52 -23.46
C ASN A 164 -15.05 -1.30 -23.11
N SER A 165 -14.61 -0.09 -23.51
CA SER A 165 -15.33 1.17 -23.37
C SER A 165 -15.60 1.59 -21.91
N GLN A 166 -14.96 0.97 -20.92
CA GLN A 166 -14.99 1.48 -19.57
C GLN A 166 -14.19 2.79 -19.52
N ARG A 167 -14.77 3.81 -18.87
CA ARG A 167 -14.10 5.11 -18.75
C ARG A 167 -13.31 5.25 -17.45
N LYS A 168 -13.74 4.57 -16.40
CA LYS A 168 -13.15 4.62 -15.07
C LYS A 168 -12.63 3.23 -14.69
N ALA A 169 -11.43 3.16 -14.14
CA ALA A 169 -10.83 1.92 -13.68
C ALA A 169 -10.15 2.12 -12.32
N LEU A 170 -10.35 1.18 -11.41
CA LEU A 170 -9.76 1.20 -10.08
C LEU A 170 -8.66 0.14 -9.97
N ILE A 171 -7.46 0.58 -9.63
CA ILE A 171 -6.29 -0.26 -9.35
C ILE A 171 -6.10 -0.29 -7.83
N VAL A 172 -6.36 -1.42 -7.22
CA VAL A 172 -6.11 -1.63 -5.79
C VAL A 172 -4.79 -2.35 -5.62
N LEU A 173 -3.79 -1.63 -5.12
CA LEU A 173 -2.45 -2.17 -4.85
C LEU A 173 -2.04 -1.85 -3.43
N ALA A 174 -1.60 -2.85 -2.69
CA ALA A 174 -1.05 -2.70 -1.35
C ALA A 174 0.07 -1.64 -1.30
N THR A 175 0.22 -1.02 -0.16
CA THR A 175 1.35 -0.12 0.08
C THR A 175 2.66 -0.87 -0.16
N GLY A 176 3.56 -0.37 -1.01
CA GLY A 176 4.81 -1.07 -1.35
C GLY A 176 4.78 -1.87 -2.65
N ALA A 177 3.61 -2.21 -3.17
CA ALA A 177 3.48 -2.96 -4.42
C ALA A 177 3.88 -2.17 -5.68
N GLY A 178 4.14 -0.84 -5.55
CA GLY A 178 4.63 -0.01 -6.64
C GLY A 178 3.54 0.77 -7.37
N LYS A 179 2.52 1.28 -6.65
CA LYS A 179 1.44 2.14 -7.21
C LYS A 179 1.96 3.23 -8.15
N THR A 180 2.96 4.00 -7.68
CA THR A 180 3.52 5.11 -8.47
C THR A 180 4.21 4.62 -9.74
N PHE A 181 4.95 3.52 -9.67
CA PHE A 181 5.56 2.90 -10.86
C PHE A 181 4.49 2.44 -11.87
N THR A 182 3.42 1.79 -11.40
CA THR A 182 2.28 1.38 -12.23
C THR A 182 1.62 2.59 -12.90
N ALA A 183 1.49 3.71 -12.18
CA ALA A 183 1.00 4.97 -12.74
C ALA A 183 1.91 5.54 -13.83
N CYS A 184 3.24 5.55 -13.59
CA CYS A 184 4.22 6.00 -14.59
C CYS A 184 4.14 5.16 -15.87
N LEU A 185 4.05 3.83 -15.72
CA LEU A 185 3.92 2.90 -16.84
C LEU A 185 2.61 3.11 -17.60
N ALA A 186 1.48 3.28 -16.89
CA ALA A 186 0.19 3.58 -17.52
C ALA A 186 0.24 4.90 -18.30
N ALA A 187 0.74 5.97 -17.71
CA ALA A 187 0.88 7.28 -18.35
C ALA A 187 1.77 7.21 -19.60
N TYR A 188 2.92 6.52 -19.49
CA TYR A 188 3.82 6.31 -20.61
C TYR A 188 3.13 5.59 -21.77
N ARG A 189 2.52 4.44 -21.50
CA ARG A 189 1.87 3.63 -22.55
C ARG A 189 0.72 4.39 -23.22
N PHE A 190 -0.03 5.18 -22.45
CA PHE A 190 -1.05 6.05 -23.03
C PHE A 190 -0.46 7.12 -23.96
N LEU A 191 0.55 7.85 -23.52
CA LEU A 191 1.19 8.90 -24.32
C LEU A 191 1.92 8.34 -25.56
N ALA A 192 2.57 7.17 -25.41
CA ALA A 192 3.39 6.58 -26.47
C ALA A 192 2.56 5.91 -27.58
N TYR A 193 1.47 5.20 -27.21
CA TYR A 193 0.81 4.27 -28.12
C TYR A 193 -0.66 4.59 -28.40
N THR A 194 -1.20 5.68 -27.82
CA THR A 194 -2.55 6.15 -28.10
C THR A 194 -2.52 7.60 -28.63
N PRO A 195 -3.64 8.16 -29.12
CA PRO A 195 -3.73 9.57 -29.47
C PRO A 195 -3.67 10.55 -28.30
N ALA A 196 -3.54 10.07 -27.05
CA ALA A 196 -3.48 10.92 -25.86
C ALA A 196 -2.31 11.91 -25.93
N ARG A 197 -2.58 13.14 -25.52
CA ARG A 197 -1.60 14.25 -25.51
C ARG A 197 -1.26 14.71 -24.11
N ARG A 198 -2.26 14.69 -23.21
CA ARG A 198 -2.12 15.21 -21.84
C ARG A 198 -2.65 14.24 -20.81
N VAL A 199 -1.79 13.97 -19.84
CA VAL A 199 -2.11 13.17 -18.64
C VAL A 199 -2.10 14.09 -17.43
N LEU A 200 -3.08 13.94 -16.56
CA LEU A 200 -3.12 14.58 -15.27
C LEU A 200 -2.83 13.54 -14.19
N PHE A 201 -1.90 13.83 -13.30
CA PHE A 201 -1.61 13.05 -12.11
C PHE A 201 -2.00 13.84 -10.86
N LEU A 202 -3.08 13.44 -10.21
CA LEU A 202 -3.60 14.08 -9.01
C LEU A 202 -3.04 13.43 -7.75
N VAL A 203 -2.58 14.24 -6.83
CA VAL A 203 -2.07 13.86 -5.51
C VAL A 203 -2.90 14.51 -4.41
N ASP A 204 -2.92 13.88 -3.23
CA ASP A 204 -3.63 14.40 -2.07
C ASP A 204 -2.96 15.64 -1.46
N ARG A 205 -1.60 15.69 -1.49
CA ARG A 205 -0.80 16.78 -0.87
C ARG A 205 0.35 17.19 -1.77
N ASN A 206 0.78 18.44 -1.64
CA ASN A 206 1.85 19.03 -2.46
C ASN A 206 3.21 18.32 -2.30
N ASN A 207 3.55 17.83 -1.10
CA ASN A 207 4.78 17.05 -0.88
C ASN A 207 4.78 15.72 -1.67
N LEU A 208 3.60 15.09 -1.86
CA LEU A 208 3.45 13.91 -2.71
C LEU A 208 3.63 14.27 -4.19
N GLY A 209 3.25 15.47 -4.59
CA GLY A 209 3.50 15.99 -5.94
C GLY A 209 4.99 16.05 -6.27
N LYS A 210 5.86 16.47 -5.33
CA LYS A 210 7.31 16.46 -5.51
C LYS A 210 7.88 15.04 -5.62
N GLN A 211 7.33 14.10 -4.86
CA GLN A 211 7.74 12.68 -4.95
C GLN A 211 7.29 12.06 -6.27
N ALA A 212 6.09 12.37 -6.74
CA ALA A 212 5.59 11.92 -8.04
C ALA A 212 6.44 12.50 -9.18
N GLU A 213 6.77 13.80 -9.14
CA GLU A 213 7.67 14.45 -10.10
C GLU A 213 9.02 13.72 -10.19
N GLY A 214 9.63 13.39 -9.04
CA GLY A 214 10.85 12.57 -8.97
C GLY A 214 10.66 11.17 -9.55
N ALA A 215 9.56 10.50 -9.19
CA ALA A 215 9.28 9.15 -9.68
C ALA A 215 9.10 9.09 -11.21
N PHE A 216 8.41 10.07 -11.79
CA PHE A 216 8.30 10.19 -13.25
C PHE A 216 9.65 10.57 -13.89
N GLY A 217 10.46 11.39 -13.23
CA GLY A 217 11.82 11.74 -13.68
C GLY A 217 12.76 10.54 -13.70
N ASP A 218 12.69 9.69 -12.69
CA ASP A 218 13.53 8.49 -12.54
C ASP A 218 13.00 7.29 -13.35
N PHE A 219 11.72 7.33 -13.81
CA PHE A 219 11.11 6.25 -14.58
C PHE A 219 11.81 6.09 -15.92
N LYS A 220 12.38 4.90 -16.13
CA LYS A 220 13.03 4.52 -17.37
C LYS A 220 12.09 3.68 -18.22
N LEU A 221 12.07 4.00 -19.50
CA LEU A 221 11.28 3.27 -20.48
C LEU A 221 11.79 1.83 -20.60
N THR A 222 10.87 0.86 -20.64
CA THR A 222 11.23 -0.56 -20.74
C THR A 222 11.92 -0.92 -22.05
N GLU A 223 11.71 -0.14 -23.10
CA GLU A 223 12.15 -0.44 -24.45
C GLU A 223 13.59 -0.01 -24.74
N ASN A 224 14.02 1.13 -24.22
CA ASN A 224 15.34 1.71 -24.52
C ASN A 224 16.11 2.20 -23.28
N GLY A 225 15.51 2.15 -22.09
CA GLY A 225 16.11 2.59 -20.86
C GLY A 225 16.21 4.12 -20.70
N GLU A 226 15.61 4.90 -21.61
CA GLU A 226 15.59 6.36 -21.51
C GLU A 226 14.65 6.85 -20.42
N PRO A 227 14.95 7.99 -19.76
CA PRO A 227 14.04 8.60 -18.81
C PRO A 227 12.76 9.11 -19.48
N PHE A 228 11.62 9.01 -18.79
CA PHE A 228 10.33 9.55 -19.23
C PHE A 228 10.41 11.04 -19.59
N SER A 229 11.15 11.81 -18.79
CA SER A 229 11.37 13.25 -18.99
C SER A 229 12.12 13.64 -20.27
N THR A 230 12.76 12.68 -20.94
CA THR A 230 13.43 12.90 -22.23
C THR A 230 12.42 13.08 -23.37
N LEU A 231 11.30 12.34 -23.31
CA LEU A 231 10.28 12.32 -24.37
C LEU A 231 9.07 13.19 -24.05
N TYR A 232 8.73 13.36 -22.76
CA TYR A 232 7.50 14.00 -22.32
C TYR A 232 7.77 15.10 -21.32
N THR A 233 7.21 16.30 -21.61
CA THR A 233 7.31 17.45 -20.71
C THR A 233 6.43 17.23 -19.50
N THR A 234 7.04 17.20 -18.32
CA THR A 234 6.36 17.09 -17.03
C THR A 234 6.35 18.44 -16.33
N GLU A 235 5.19 18.84 -15.82
CA GLU A 235 5.02 20.08 -15.08
C GLU A 235 4.32 19.82 -13.76
N ARG A 236 4.96 20.16 -12.66
CA ARG A 236 4.30 20.26 -11.37
C ARG A 236 3.69 21.65 -11.24
N LEU A 237 2.37 21.71 -11.22
CA LEU A 237 1.63 22.93 -11.26
C LEU A 237 1.75 23.72 -9.95
N ARG A 238 2.44 24.85 -10.01
CA ARG A 238 2.58 25.82 -8.90
C ARG A 238 1.91 27.14 -9.16
N SER A 239 1.65 27.46 -10.42
CA SER A 239 1.02 28.68 -10.89
C SER A 239 -0.36 28.42 -11.51
N GLY A 240 -1.13 29.45 -11.79
CA GLY A 240 -2.48 29.35 -12.36
C GLY A 240 -2.57 29.00 -13.84
N LYS A 241 -1.47 28.65 -14.53
CA LYS A 241 -1.48 28.35 -15.99
C LYS A 241 -0.70 27.07 -16.27
N ILE A 242 -1.26 26.25 -17.16
CA ILE A 242 -0.62 25.04 -17.70
C ILE A 242 -0.05 25.39 -19.08
N SER A 243 1.21 25.02 -19.34
CA SER A 243 1.84 25.22 -20.64
C SER A 243 1.20 24.33 -21.72
N ASP A 244 1.01 24.84 -22.91
CA ASP A 244 0.46 24.09 -24.05
C ASP A 244 1.35 22.91 -24.47
N LYS A 245 2.64 22.93 -24.13
CA LYS A 245 3.62 21.89 -24.43
C LYS A 245 3.67 20.77 -23.37
N THR A 246 2.93 20.91 -22.27
CA THR A 246 2.98 19.95 -21.18
C THR A 246 2.22 18.69 -21.53
N ASN A 247 2.87 17.52 -21.38
CA ASN A 247 2.27 16.21 -21.57
C ASN A 247 1.76 15.60 -20.26
N LEU A 248 2.47 15.84 -19.15
CA LEU A 248 2.11 15.37 -17.81
C LEU A 248 2.01 16.53 -16.84
N VAL A 249 0.82 16.74 -16.29
CA VAL A 249 0.57 17.71 -15.23
C VAL A 249 0.46 16.99 -13.90
N ILE A 250 1.21 17.42 -12.90
CA ILE A 250 1.14 16.90 -11.53
C ILE A 250 0.65 18.02 -10.63
N CYS A 251 -0.45 17.82 -9.92
CA CYS A 251 -0.97 18.81 -8.97
C CYS A 251 -1.89 18.18 -7.91
N THR A 252 -2.23 18.98 -6.88
CA THR A 252 -3.31 18.67 -5.96
C THR A 252 -4.67 18.98 -6.60
N ILE A 253 -5.73 18.37 -6.09
CA ILE A 253 -7.08 18.63 -6.61
C ILE A 253 -7.54 20.06 -6.31
N GLN A 254 -7.09 20.64 -5.19
CA GLN A 254 -7.31 22.04 -4.84
C GLN A 254 -6.68 22.97 -5.87
N ARG A 255 -5.43 22.72 -6.24
CA ARG A 255 -4.73 23.52 -7.27
C ARG A 255 -5.41 23.39 -8.64
N LEU A 256 -5.84 22.20 -9.00
CA LEU A 256 -6.61 21.98 -10.24
C LEU A 256 -7.91 22.82 -10.24
N PHE A 257 -8.64 22.79 -9.13
CA PHE A 257 -9.86 23.59 -8.96
C PHE A 257 -9.59 25.08 -9.13
N SER A 258 -8.53 25.61 -8.49
CA SER A 258 -8.10 27.00 -8.64
C SER A 258 -7.82 27.37 -10.10
N VAL A 259 -7.14 26.50 -10.84
CA VAL A 259 -6.81 26.72 -12.26
C VAL A 259 -8.07 26.71 -13.12
N ILE A 260 -9.02 25.82 -12.84
CA ILE A 260 -10.28 25.73 -13.61
C ILE A 260 -11.16 26.95 -13.38
N THR A 261 -11.26 27.41 -12.13
CA THR A 261 -12.16 28.51 -11.73
C THR A 261 -11.53 29.89 -11.80
N GLY A 262 -10.19 29.99 -11.83
CA GLY A 262 -9.45 31.24 -11.75
C GLY A 262 -9.40 31.86 -10.33
N LEU A 263 -9.84 31.12 -9.31
CA LEU A 263 -9.75 31.56 -7.91
C LEU A 263 -8.33 31.39 -7.39
N GLU A 264 -7.79 32.38 -6.71
CA GLU A 264 -6.47 32.29 -6.10
C GLU A 264 -6.52 31.40 -4.85
N LEU A 265 -5.63 30.41 -4.79
CA LEU A 265 -5.36 29.62 -3.59
C LEU A 265 -4.28 30.32 -2.76
N GLN A 266 -4.49 30.42 -1.45
CA GLN A 266 -3.41 30.79 -0.54
C GLN A 266 -2.45 29.59 -0.45
N ASP A 267 -1.13 29.84 -0.38
CA ASP A 267 -0.10 28.79 -0.38
C ASP A 267 -0.22 27.80 0.81
N GLU A 268 -0.90 28.20 1.88
CA GLU A 268 -1.20 27.36 3.04
C GLU A 268 -2.24 26.28 2.73
N ASP A 269 -3.21 26.58 1.87
CA ASP A 269 -4.26 25.60 1.48
C ASP A 269 -3.72 24.45 0.61
N ASP A 270 -2.59 24.65 -0.09
CA ASP A 270 -1.99 23.65 -0.98
C ASP A 270 -1.15 22.60 -0.19
N GLY A 271 -0.88 22.83 1.08
CA GLY A 271 -0.15 21.92 1.99
C GLY A 271 -1.05 20.94 2.74
N GLU A 272 -2.34 21.24 2.86
CA GLU A 272 -3.31 20.42 3.60
C GLU A 272 -3.88 19.28 2.74
N SER A 273 -4.29 18.18 3.40
CA SER A 273 -5.02 17.11 2.72
C SER A 273 -6.38 17.60 2.25
N SER A 274 -6.79 17.22 1.05
CA SER A 274 -8.12 17.48 0.52
C SER A 274 -9.26 17.03 1.46
N PHE A 275 -8.97 16.10 2.34
CA PHE A 275 -9.91 15.55 3.33
C PHE A 275 -9.97 16.38 4.62
N GLU A 276 -8.92 17.13 4.95
CA GLU A 276 -8.83 17.98 6.15
C GLU A 276 -9.37 19.40 5.89
N SER A 277 -9.40 19.85 4.63
CA SER A 277 -9.71 21.22 4.22
C SER A 277 -11.14 21.44 3.67
N ASP A 278 -12.13 20.66 4.10
CA ASP A 278 -13.53 20.73 3.60
C ASP A 278 -14.29 22.00 4.09
N THR A 279 -13.59 23.12 4.03
CA THR A 279 -14.02 24.38 4.66
C THR A 279 -14.50 25.46 3.67
N GLN A 280 -14.47 25.19 2.35
CA GLN A 280 -14.95 26.16 1.35
C GLN A 280 -16.38 25.85 0.87
N PRO A 281 -17.21 26.87 0.54
CA PRO A 281 -18.57 26.66 0.10
C PRO A 281 -18.66 25.83 -1.18
N ASP A 282 -19.77 25.15 -1.36
CA ASP A 282 -20.10 24.37 -2.55
C ASP A 282 -20.16 25.33 -3.75
N VAL A 283 -19.03 25.54 -4.41
CA VAL A 283 -18.96 26.40 -5.60
C VAL A 283 -19.50 25.58 -6.76
N GLU A 284 -20.65 25.95 -7.25
CA GLU A 284 -21.13 25.42 -8.53
C GLU A 284 -20.13 25.81 -9.63
N LEU A 285 -19.69 24.82 -10.45
CA LEU A 285 -18.87 25.09 -11.64
C LEU A 285 -19.68 25.77 -12.75
N ASN A 286 -20.40 26.85 -12.40
CA ASN A 286 -21.39 27.53 -13.26
C ASN A 286 -20.85 28.78 -13.98
N GLY A 287 -19.54 29.05 -13.91
CA GLY A 287 -18.88 30.18 -14.55
C GLY A 287 -18.18 29.82 -15.87
N LYS A 288 -17.56 30.82 -16.52
CA LYS A 288 -16.66 30.61 -17.65
C LYS A 288 -15.38 29.97 -17.12
N LEU A 289 -15.31 28.65 -17.25
CA LEU A 289 -14.16 27.87 -16.79
C LEU A 289 -12.99 28.08 -17.74
N LEU A 290 -11.75 28.12 -17.16
CA LEU A 290 -10.53 28.45 -17.90
C LEU A 290 -9.96 27.28 -18.68
N LEU A 291 -10.29 26.03 -18.32
CA LEU A 291 -9.89 24.83 -19.05
C LEU A 291 -11.11 24.16 -19.68
N PRO A 292 -11.04 23.67 -20.92
CA PRO A 292 -12.16 22.96 -21.55
C PRO A 292 -12.31 21.52 -20.99
N PRO A 293 -13.50 20.90 -21.07
CA PRO A 293 -13.76 19.56 -20.52
C PRO A 293 -12.93 18.44 -21.14
N ASP A 294 -12.40 18.63 -22.34
CA ASP A 294 -11.55 17.71 -23.12
C ASP A 294 -10.06 18.01 -22.99
N PHE A 295 -9.66 18.85 -22.01
CA PHE A 295 -8.26 19.27 -21.85
C PHE A 295 -7.31 18.13 -21.52
N PHE A 296 -7.78 17.15 -20.73
CA PHE A 296 -7.02 15.96 -20.36
C PHE A 296 -7.61 14.71 -21.05
N ASP A 297 -6.73 13.83 -21.53
CA ASP A 297 -7.12 12.54 -22.09
C ASP A 297 -7.16 11.42 -21.05
N LEU A 298 -6.28 11.52 -20.04
CA LEU A 298 -6.16 10.58 -18.94
C LEU A 298 -5.96 11.34 -17.62
N ILE A 299 -6.70 10.95 -16.60
CA ILE A 299 -6.55 11.43 -15.22
C ILE A 299 -6.19 10.24 -14.34
N ILE A 300 -5.08 10.32 -13.65
CA ILE A 300 -4.63 9.34 -12.66
C ILE A 300 -4.75 9.98 -11.29
N VAL A 301 -5.51 9.37 -10.39
CA VAL A 301 -5.78 9.90 -9.05
C VAL A 301 -5.12 9.00 -8.03
N ASP A 302 -4.06 9.50 -7.39
CA ASP A 302 -3.40 8.78 -6.29
C ASP A 302 -4.20 8.96 -4.99
N GLU A 303 -4.23 7.90 -4.18
CA GLU A 303 -5.08 7.79 -2.98
C GLU A 303 -6.52 8.26 -3.25
N CYS A 304 -7.11 7.76 -4.35
CA CYS A 304 -8.35 8.23 -4.93
C CYS A 304 -9.55 8.18 -3.95
N HIS A 305 -9.49 7.32 -2.93
CA HIS A 305 -10.49 7.24 -1.88
C HIS A 305 -10.66 8.55 -1.08
N ARG A 306 -9.75 9.53 -1.24
CA ARG A 306 -9.83 10.87 -0.62
C ARG A 306 -10.37 11.94 -1.55
N SER A 307 -10.23 11.76 -2.86
CA SER A 307 -10.50 12.82 -3.86
C SER A 307 -11.84 12.65 -4.59
N ILE A 308 -12.63 11.63 -4.24
CA ILE A 308 -13.89 11.31 -4.95
C ILE A 308 -15.16 11.84 -4.24
N TYR A 309 -15.02 12.57 -3.15
CA TYR A 309 -16.14 13.06 -2.34
C TYR A 309 -16.49 14.53 -2.62
N GLY A 310 -17.73 14.89 -2.33
CA GLY A 310 -18.21 16.27 -2.35
C GLY A 310 -17.87 17.03 -3.65
N ARG A 311 -17.32 18.23 -3.51
CA ARG A 311 -16.94 19.11 -4.63
C ARG A 311 -15.83 18.55 -5.53
N TRP A 312 -14.90 17.71 -4.96
CA TRP A 312 -13.82 17.13 -5.73
C TRP A 312 -14.29 16.14 -6.77
N ARG A 313 -15.38 15.42 -6.49
CA ARG A 313 -16.06 14.57 -7.44
C ARG A 313 -16.54 15.38 -8.66
N LYS A 314 -17.12 16.57 -8.44
CA LYS A 314 -17.58 17.46 -9.52
C LYS A 314 -16.43 17.88 -10.44
N VAL A 315 -15.23 18.13 -9.89
CA VAL A 315 -14.01 18.44 -10.69
C VAL A 315 -13.61 17.28 -11.59
N LEU A 316 -13.64 16.06 -11.09
CA LEU A 316 -13.32 14.86 -11.90
C LEU A 316 -14.41 14.59 -12.96
N GLU A 317 -15.67 14.81 -12.63
CA GLU A 317 -16.80 14.65 -13.55
C GLU A 317 -16.85 15.74 -14.62
N TYR A 318 -16.28 16.91 -14.36
CA TYR A 318 -16.15 18.00 -15.34
C TYR A 318 -15.37 17.55 -16.59
N PHE A 319 -14.29 16.79 -16.44
CA PHE A 319 -13.50 16.24 -17.55
C PHE A 319 -14.15 14.96 -18.09
N LYS A 320 -15.36 15.07 -18.62
CA LYS A 320 -16.19 13.95 -19.03
C LYS A 320 -15.60 13.07 -20.13
N ASP A 321 -14.67 13.60 -20.93
CA ASP A 321 -14.02 12.88 -22.04
C ASP A 321 -12.73 12.16 -21.62
N ALA A 322 -12.13 12.54 -20.48
CA ALA A 322 -10.96 11.88 -19.95
C ALA A 322 -11.25 10.49 -19.41
N ARG A 323 -10.32 9.57 -19.53
CA ARG A 323 -10.32 8.30 -18.80
C ARG A 323 -9.77 8.54 -17.40
N ILE A 324 -10.29 7.81 -16.42
CA ILE A 324 -9.91 8.02 -15.02
C ILE A 324 -9.37 6.71 -14.45
N ILE A 325 -8.15 6.75 -13.94
CA ILE A 325 -7.52 5.67 -13.18
C ILE A 325 -7.49 6.09 -11.71
N GLY A 326 -8.10 5.32 -10.83
CA GLY A 326 -7.94 5.46 -9.39
C GLY A 326 -6.87 4.50 -8.87
N LEU A 327 -5.98 5.00 -8.03
CA LEU A 327 -4.98 4.21 -7.31
C LEU A 327 -5.28 4.29 -5.82
N THR A 328 -5.36 3.16 -5.15
CA THR A 328 -5.52 3.11 -3.69
C THR A 328 -5.02 1.78 -3.13
N ALA A 329 -4.67 1.76 -1.84
CA ALA A 329 -4.47 0.52 -1.10
C ALA A 329 -5.74 0.09 -0.34
N THR A 330 -6.65 1.03 -0.09
CA THR A 330 -7.82 0.89 0.80
C THR A 330 -9.07 1.47 0.15
N PRO A 331 -9.71 0.76 -0.78
CA PRO A 331 -10.94 1.23 -1.39
C PRO A 331 -12.11 1.13 -0.39
N GLY A 332 -12.85 2.23 -0.19
CA GLY A 332 -14.16 2.20 0.47
C GLY A 332 -15.28 1.86 -0.52
N GLU A 333 -16.50 1.61 0.00
CA GLU A 333 -17.67 1.31 -0.83
C GLU A 333 -17.96 2.41 -1.86
N GLU A 334 -17.91 3.69 -1.45
CA GLU A 334 -18.11 4.82 -2.35
C GLU A 334 -17.04 4.92 -3.43
N THR A 335 -15.80 4.51 -3.12
CA THR A 335 -14.74 4.41 -4.13
C THR A 335 -15.12 3.40 -5.21
N LEU A 336 -15.60 2.23 -4.82
CA LEU A 336 -16.06 1.21 -5.77
C LEU A 336 -17.22 1.72 -6.62
N VAL A 337 -18.20 2.40 -6.01
CA VAL A 337 -19.35 3.00 -6.71
C VAL A 337 -18.89 4.07 -7.71
N PHE A 338 -17.98 4.99 -7.33
CA PHE A 338 -17.47 6.02 -8.23
C PHE A 338 -16.78 5.42 -9.47
N PHE A 339 -16.07 4.32 -9.31
CA PHE A 339 -15.42 3.59 -10.39
C PHE A 339 -16.33 2.53 -11.05
N ASN A 340 -17.65 2.58 -10.85
CA ASN A 340 -18.64 1.66 -11.43
C ASN A 340 -18.35 0.18 -11.12
N ASN A 341 -17.76 -0.11 -9.96
CA ASN A 341 -17.24 -1.42 -9.56
C ASN A 341 -16.19 -2.01 -10.52
N ASN A 342 -15.63 -1.20 -11.42
CA ASN A 342 -14.60 -1.61 -12.36
C ASN A 342 -13.21 -1.65 -11.69
N ARG A 343 -13.01 -2.64 -10.84
CA ARG A 343 -11.75 -2.94 -10.18
C ARG A 343 -10.92 -3.89 -11.03
N VAL A 344 -9.90 -3.36 -11.72
CA VAL A 344 -9.07 -4.11 -12.68
C VAL A 344 -8.03 -5.00 -12.02
N VAL A 345 -7.60 -4.66 -10.80
CA VAL A 345 -6.75 -5.51 -9.96
C VAL A 345 -7.08 -5.30 -8.49
N ASN A 346 -6.94 -6.36 -7.70
CA ASN A 346 -7.07 -6.34 -6.24
C ASN A 346 -5.89 -7.05 -5.60
N TYR A 347 -4.81 -6.32 -5.41
CA TYR A 347 -3.59 -6.82 -4.79
C TYR A 347 -3.51 -6.34 -3.36
N THR A 348 -3.97 -7.19 -2.43
CA THR A 348 -4.08 -6.87 -1.00
C THR A 348 -2.72 -6.94 -0.30
N LEU A 349 -2.68 -6.46 0.96
CA LEU A 349 -1.48 -6.56 1.80
C LEU A 349 -1.10 -8.03 2.02
N GLU A 350 -2.07 -8.90 2.24
CA GLU A 350 -1.88 -10.34 2.46
C GLU A 350 -1.18 -10.97 1.25
N LYS A 351 -1.67 -10.72 0.03
CA LYS A 351 -1.02 -11.19 -1.20
C LYS A 351 0.42 -10.66 -1.31
N SER A 352 0.64 -9.39 -0.96
CA SER A 352 1.97 -8.79 -1.04
C SER A 352 2.97 -9.37 -0.02
N ILE A 353 2.49 -9.90 1.11
CA ILE A 353 3.31 -10.64 2.08
C ILE A 353 3.63 -12.02 1.53
N VAL A 354 2.67 -12.71 0.95
CA VAL A 354 2.88 -14.02 0.30
C VAL A 354 3.93 -13.94 -0.81
N ASP A 355 3.89 -12.86 -1.60
CA ASP A 355 4.84 -12.59 -2.70
C ASP A 355 6.16 -11.97 -2.21
N GLU A 356 6.41 -11.90 -0.90
CA GLU A 356 7.62 -11.34 -0.26
C GLU A 356 7.93 -9.88 -0.64
N ILE A 357 6.93 -9.15 -1.13
CA ILE A 357 7.02 -7.71 -1.45
C ILE A 357 6.94 -6.87 -0.18
N ASN A 358 6.20 -7.34 0.81
CA ASN A 358 6.05 -6.72 2.12
C ASN A 358 6.33 -7.74 3.23
N VAL A 359 6.69 -7.24 4.42
CA VAL A 359 6.83 -8.05 5.63
C VAL A 359 5.57 -8.00 6.48
N ASP A 360 5.30 -9.07 7.23
CA ASP A 360 4.17 -9.15 8.15
C ASP A 360 4.44 -8.38 9.45
N CYS A 361 3.40 -8.16 10.25
CA CYS A 361 3.50 -7.49 11.54
C CYS A 361 3.13 -8.39 12.71
N ARG A 362 3.85 -8.23 13.82
CA ARG A 362 3.45 -8.77 15.13
C ARG A 362 3.01 -7.66 16.05
N VAL A 363 1.90 -7.89 16.74
CA VAL A 363 1.35 -6.92 17.68
C VAL A 363 1.84 -7.24 19.09
N TYR A 364 2.54 -6.28 19.68
CA TYR A 364 2.95 -6.30 21.08
C TYR A 364 2.15 -5.27 21.86
N ARG A 365 1.49 -5.66 22.92
CA ARG A 365 0.60 -4.80 23.71
C ARG A 365 1.26 -4.36 24.99
N ILE A 366 1.05 -3.08 25.33
CA ILE A 366 1.44 -2.49 26.61
C ILE A 366 0.20 -1.83 27.19
N ARG A 367 -0.30 -2.37 28.28
CA ARG A 367 -1.53 -1.89 28.95
C ARG A 367 -1.18 -1.24 30.28
N THR A 368 -1.69 -0.03 30.48
CA THR A 368 -1.57 0.69 31.75
C THR A 368 -2.97 0.97 32.30
N SER A 369 -3.07 1.27 33.58
CA SER A 369 -4.37 1.55 34.22
C SER A 369 -5.05 2.78 33.60
N ALA A 370 -4.28 3.78 33.20
CA ALA A 370 -4.80 4.97 32.53
C ALA A 370 -5.36 4.66 31.14
N THR A 371 -4.73 3.77 30.38
CA THR A 371 -5.20 3.39 29.03
C THR A 371 -6.42 2.48 29.04
N GLU A 372 -6.62 1.68 30.10
CA GLU A 372 -7.77 0.78 30.22
C GLU A 372 -8.99 1.44 30.89
N ASN A 373 -8.76 2.18 31.96
CA ASN A 373 -9.82 2.67 32.84
C ASN A 373 -9.99 4.19 32.84
N GLY A 374 -9.06 4.95 32.20
CA GLY A 374 -8.97 6.39 32.43
C GLY A 374 -8.39 6.71 33.80
N GLY A 375 -8.76 7.85 34.34
CA GLY A 375 -8.29 8.29 35.66
C GLY A 375 -9.05 9.49 36.18
N GLU A 376 -8.52 10.12 37.24
CA GLU A 376 -9.11 11.29 37.87
C GLU A 376 -8.02 12.31 38.20
N ILE A 377 -8.25 13.58 37.86
CA ILE A 377 -7.48 14.71 38.36
C ILE A 377 -8.08 15.10 39.70
N HIS A 378 -7.36 14.92 40.81
CA HIS A 378 -7.92 15.18 42.13
C HIS A 378 -8.00 16.67 42.44
N LYS A 379 -8.98 17.05 43.26
CA LYS A 379 -9.13 18.42 43.78
C LYS A 379 -7.81 18.91 44.42
N GLY A 380 -7.35 20.12 44.00
CA GLY A 380 -6.13 20.72 44.49
C GLY A 380 -4.85 20.26 43.79
N GLU A 381 -4.94 19.31 42.89
CA GLU A 381 -3.83 18.84 42.07
C GLU A 381 -3.36 19.92 41.07
N LYS A 382 -2.01 20.09 40.97
CA LYS A 382 -1.41 21.01 40.04
C LYS A 382 -1.16 20.30 38.71
N TYR A 383 -1.57 20.92 37.64
CA TYR A 383 -1.29 20.47 36.29
C TYR A 383 -0.88 21.65 35.40
N ARG A 384 -0.17 21.36 34.33
CA ARG A 384 0.17 22.36 33.30
C ARG A 384 -0.94 22.35 32.25
N GLU A 385 -1.55 23.50 32.02
CA GLU A 385 -2.53 23.68 30.97
C GLU A 385 -1.88 24.39 29.79
N ILE A 386 -2.13 23.89 28.58
CA ILE A 386 -1.68 24.45 27.32
C ILE A 386 -2.90 24.80 26.50
N THR A 387 -3.05 26.06 26.12
CA THR A 387 -4.09 26.48 25.21
C THR A 387 -3.77 25.99 23.80
N THR A 388 -4.63 25.19 23.20
CA THR A 388 -4.36 24.60 21.87
C THR A 388 -4.31 25.68 20.79
N TYR A 389 -5.02 26.78 20.96
CA TYR A 389 -5.09 27.89 20.00
C TYR A 389 -3.84 28.78 20.00
N THR A 390 -3.38 29.20 21.19
CA THR A 390 -2.24 30.14 21.32
C THR A 390 -0.92 29.44 21.69
N GLY A 391 -0.98 28.20 22.16
CA GLY A 391 0.17 27.47 22.69
C GLY A 391 0.65 28.00 24.06
N GLU A 392 -0.08 28.91 24.69
CA GLU A 392 0.24 29.49 26.00
C GLU A 392 0.19 28.42 27.07
N LYS A 393 1.19 28.46 27.99
CA LYS A 393 1.37 27.47 29.06
C LYS A 393 1.15 28.12 30.40
N ARG A 394 0.18 27.64 31.17
CA ARG A 394 -0.08 28.09 32.57
C ARG A 394 -0.08 26.92 33.56
N MET A 395 0.35 27.18 34.79
CA MET A 395 0.21 26.22 35.87
C MET A 395 -1.14 26.46 36.58
N THR A 396 -1.98 25.46 36.55
CA THR A 396 -3.33 25.52 37.10
C THR A 396 -3.48 24.50 38.25
N ARG A 397 -4.41 24.73 39.13
CA ARG A 397 -4.77 23.78 40.20
C ARG A 397 -6.21 23.37 40.01
N ALA A 398 -6.50 22.07 40.05
CA ALA A 398 -7.86 21.56 39.92
C ALA A 398 -8.76 22.09 41.07
N GLU A 399 -9.83 22.76 40.74
CA GLU A 399 -10.78 23.30 41.70
C GLU A 399 -11.68 22.19 42.26
N GLU A 400 -11.99 21.19 41.42
CA GLU A 400 -12.77 20.00 41.72
C GLU A 400 -12.10 18.74 41.20
N ALA A 401 -12.48 17.58 41.71
CA ALA A 401 -12.07 16.30 41.18
C ALA A 401 -12.68 16.11 39.77
N THR A 402 -11.86 15.90 38.78
CA THR A 402 -12.29 15.80 37.38
C THR A 402 -11.90 14.45 36.82
N PRO A 403 -12.86 13.52 36.60
CA PRO A 403 -12.57 12.24 35.94
C PRO A 403 -12.28 12.45 34.47
N TYR A 404 -11.39 11.64 33.92
CA TYR A 404 -11.13 11.55 32.47
C TYR A 404 -11.20 10.09 32.01
N GLN A 405 -11.77 9.88 30.83
CA GLN A 405 -11.88 8.55 30.24
C GLN A 405 -10.57 8.17 29.53
N ALA A 406 -10.38 6.89 29.26
CA ALA A 406 -9.25 6.42 28.45
C ALA A 406 -9.15 7.15 27.08
N ASN A 407 -10.29 7.48 26.47
CA ASN A 407 -10.37 8.25 25.22
C ASN A 407 -9.94 9.72 25.33
N ASP A 408 -9.89 10.29 26.53
CA ASP A 408 -9.42 11.65 26.78
C ASP A 408 -7.90 11.71 26.88
N LEU A 409 -7.25 10.56 27.18
CA LEU A 409 -5.79 10.46 27.18
C LEU A 409 -5.22 10.90 25.83
N ASP A 410 -4.13 11.64 25.93
CA ASP A 410 -3.36 12.17 24.81
C ASP A 410 -4.13 13.16 23.91
N ARG A 411 -5.40 13.41 24.23
CA ARG A 411 -6.27 14.39 23.56
C ARG A 411 -6.49 15.64 24.42
N ALA A 412 -7.13 15.47 25.54
CA ALA A 412 -7.41 16.54 26.49
C ALA A 412 -6.50 16.45 27.75
N VAL A 413 -5.99 15.26 28.07
CA VAL A 413 -5.15 14.97 29.22
C VAL A 413 -3.90 14.22 28.78
N ILE A 414 -2.72 14.73 29.04
CA ILE A 414 -1.44 14.03 28.85
C ILE A 414 -0.97 13.55 30.23
N ASN A 415 -0.75 12.23 30.33
CA ASN A 415 -0.20 11.61 31.54
C ASN A 415 1.27 11.24 31.31
N PRO A 416 2.26 11.99 31.81
CA PRO A 416 3.67 11.69 31.62
C PRO A 416 4.11 10.34 32.15
N GLU A 417 3.47 9.82 33.22
CA GLU A 417 3.81 8.52 33.76
C GLU A 417 3.36 7.39 32.84
N GLN A 418 2.17 7.50 32.23
CA GLN A 418 1.71 6.56 31.20
C GLN A 418 2.72 6.51 30.03
N ILE A 419 3.14 7.68 29.52
CA ILE A 419 4.12 7.75 28.45
C ILE A 419 5.43 7.06 28.87
N LYS A 420 5.91 7.35 30.09
CA LYS A 420 7.14 6.75 30.62
C LYS A 420 7.02 5.23 30.74
N LEU A 421 5.96 4.71 31.34
CA LEU A 421 5.72 3.27 31.49
C LEU A 421 5.70 2.54 30.16
N VAL A 422 5.05 3.10 29.16
CA VAL A 422 5.03 2.55 27.78
C VAL A 422 6.44 2.48 27.20
N LEU A 423 7.20 3.58 27.29
CA LEU A 423 8.54 3.65 26.71
C LEU A 423 9.56 2.80 27.45
N GLU A 424 9.46 2.69 28.78
CA GLU A 424 10.27 1.77 29.60
C GLU A 424 9.96 0.32 29.26
N SER A 425 8.68 -0.04 29.16
CA SER A 425 8.26 -1.38 28.75
C SER A 425 8.78 -1.75 27.36
N TYR A 426 8.69 -0.83 26.41
CA TYR A 426 9.28 -1.01 25.08
C TYR A 426 10.80 -1.23 25.14
N LYS A 427 11.54 -0.35 25.86
CA LYS A 427 12.99 -0.48 26.03
C LYS A 427 13.39 -1.84 26.61
N ASN A 428 12.65 -2.31 27.61
CA ASN A 428 12.90 -3.61 28.24
C ASN A 428 12.60 -4.77 27.31
N ALA A 429 11.49 -4.69 26.54
CA ALA A 429 11.05 -5.75 25.64
C ALA A 429 11.89 -5.86 24.35
N VAL A 430 12.56 -4.79 23.92
CA VAL A 430 13.18 -4.71 22.59
C VAL A 430 14.15 -5.86 22.29
N TYR A 431 14.98 -6.26 23.27
CA TYR A 431 15.97 -7.35 23.09
C TYR A 431 15.62 -8.61 23.88
N THR A 432 14.57 -8.59 24.69
CA THR A 432 14.12 -9.75 25.45
C THR A 432 12.96 -10.50 24.79
N GLU A 433 12.05 -9.74 24.13
CA GLU A 433 10.82 -10.28 23.56
C GLU A 433 10.68 -10.00 22.05
N LEU A 434 10.98 -8.76 21.61
CA LEU A 434 10.81 -8.39 20.21
C LEU A 434 11.92 -8.95 19.32
N TYR A 435 13.17 -8.73 19.69
CA TYR A 435 14.35 -9.20 18.95
C TYR A 435 15.29 -9.99 19.86
N PRO A 436 14.88 -11.12 20.45
CA PRO A 436 15.65 -11.85 21.46
C PRO A 436 16.95 -12.46 20.92
N ASN A 437 17.05 -12.67 19.60
CA ASN A 437 18.25 -13.23 18.96
C ASN A 437 19.25 -12.14 18.51
N ARG A 438 18.90 -10.86 18.67
CA ARG A 438 19.75 -9.74 18.27
C ARG A 438 20.66 -9.32 19.43
N GLU A 439 21.94 -9.06 19.18
CA GLU A 439 22.86 -8.57 20.18
C GLU A 439 22.37 -7.22 20.76
N PRO A 440 22.19 -7.11 22.08
CA PRO A 440 21.68 -5.90 22.70
C PRO A 440 22.65 -4.71 22.51
N ASN A 441 22.17 -3.65 21.85
CA ASN A 441 22.92 -2.42 21.68
C ASN A 441 21.98 -1.22 21.62
N ILE A 442 22.02 -0.38 22.64
CA ILE A 442 21.14 0.82 22.74
C ILE A 442 21.42 1.80 21.61
N ALA A 443 22.67 1.98 21.17
CA ALA A 443 23.02 2.89 20.09
C ALA A 443 22.39 2.48 18.74
N TYR A 444 22.07 1.20 18.58
CA TYR A 444 21.51 0.61 17.36
C TYR A 444 20.17 -0.10 17.60
N ILE A 445 19.42 0.37 18.60
CA ILE A 445 18.05 -0.14 18.79
C ILE A 445 17.27 -0.05 17.46
N PRO A 446 16.33 -0.96 17.17
CA PRO A 446 15.56 -0.95 15.94
C PRO A 446 14.98 0.43 15.62
N LYS A 447 14.99 0.84 14.35
CA LYS A 447 14.37 2.10 13.96
C LYS A 447 12.91 2.09 14.31
N THR A 448 12.50 3.07 15.11
CA THR A 448 11.19 3.15 15.74
C THR A 448 10.48 4.44 15.34
N LEU A 449 9.22 4.32 14.94
CA LEU A 449 8.33 5.44 14.68
C LEU A 449 7.20 5.44 15.71
N ILE A 450 7.08 6.54 16.46
CA ILE A 450 6.03 6.72 17.46
C ILE A 450 4.97 7.68 16.92
N PHE A 451 3.72 7.26 16.93
CA PHE A 451 2.58 8.09 16.56
C PHE A 451 2.00 8.76 17.79
N ALA A 452 2.15 10.07 17.86
CA ALA A 452 1.57 10.93 18.90
C ALA A 452 0.23 11.51 18.47
N LYS A 453 -0.59 11.92 19.44
CA LYS A 453 -1.93 12.50 19.20
C LYS A 453 -1.86 13.96 18.75
N SER A 454 -0.94 14.73 19.34
CA SER A 454 -0.75 16.16 19.12
C SER A 454 0.73 16.55 19.20
N ASP A 455 1.06 17.77 18.78
CA ASP A 455 2.41 18.30 18.88
C ASP A 455 2.88 18.40 20.35
N ALA A 456 1.99 18.80 21.27
CA ALA A 456 2.28 18.83 22.70
C ALA A 456 2.56 17.44 23.27
N HIS A 457 1.81 16.41 22.83
CA HIS A 457 2.07 15.01 23.18
C HIS A 457 3.43 14.57 22.63
N ALA A 458 3.75 14.87 21.38
CA ALA A 458 5.04 14.54 20.78
C ALA A 458 6.21 15.17 21.53
N ASP A 459 6.09 16.42 21.97
CA ASP A 459 7.11 17.10 22.76
C ASP A 459 7.34 16.44 24.13
N ASN A 460 6.27 15.98 24.80
CA ASN A 460 6.38 15.22 26.06
C ASN A 460 7.04 13.86 25.83
N ILE A 461 6.70 13.14 24.78
CA ILE A 461 7.36 11.88 24.41
C ILE A 461 8.86 12.10 24.19
N ILE A 462 9.27 13.11 23.40
CA ILE A 462 10.66 13.42 23.13
C ILE A 462 11.41 13.78 24.42
N LYS A 463 10.79 14.58 25.30
CA LYS A 463 11.36 14.94 26.58
C LYS A 463 11.64 13.71 27.44
N ILE A 464 10.64 12.84 27.62
CA ILE A 464 10.76 11.61 28.42
C ILE A 464 11.80 10.65 27.81
N LEU A 465 11.81 10.47 26.47
CA LEU A 465 12.82 9.66 25.78
C LEU A 465 14.23 10.14 26.09
N ARG A 466 14.50 11.45 26.00
CA ARG A 466 15.84 12.03 26.19
C ARG A 466 16.29 12.06 27.64
N GLU A 467 15.39 12.45 28.55
CA GLU A 467 15.75 12.69 29.94
C GLU A 467 15.70 11.41 30.80
N GLN A 468 14.80 10.47 30.50
CA GLN A 468 14.51 9.34 31.38
C GLN A 468 14.78 7.96 30.75
N ILE A 469 14.42 7.76 29.48
CA ILE A 469 14.49 6.42 28.87
C ILE A 469 15.88 6.16 28.28
N PHE A 470 16.43 7.11 27.52
CA PHE A 470 17.73 7.04 26.86
C PHE A 470 18.65 8.23 27.23
N PRO A 471 18.90 8.45 28.54
CA PRO A 471 19.78 9.53 28.97
C PRO A 471 21.20 9.31 28.42
N GLY A 472 21.87 10.38 28.01
CA GLY A 472 23.23 10.33 27.47
C GLY A 472 23.36 10.00 25.99
N GLN A 473 22.26 9.68 25.28
CA GLN A 473 22.29 9.59 23.83
C GLN A 473 22.34 11.00 23.20
N CYS A 474 22.89 11.06 21.97
CA CYS A 474 22.98 12.35 21.27
C CYS A 474 21.58 12.90 20.94
N PRO A 475 21.41 14.23 20.82
CA PRO A 475 20.11 14.84 20.49
C PRO A 475 19.48 14.32 19.19
N GLU A 476 20.31 13.86 18.25
CA GLU A 476 19.89 13.27 16.98
C GLU A 476 19.22 11.89 17.14
N PHE A 477 19.49 11.19 18.25
CA PHE A 477 18.96 9.85 18.51
C PHE A 477 17.42 9.80 18.52
N THR A 478 16.79 10.83 19.11
CA THR A 478 15.33 10.97 19.16
C THR A 478 14.94 12.36 18.65
N GLN A 479 14.10 12.44 17.60
CA GLN A 479 13.64 13.70 17.04
C GLN A 479 12.15 13.68 16.70
N LYS A 480 11.54 14.87 16.77
CA LYS A 480 10.17 15.11 16.33
C LYS A 480 10.16 15.38 14.83
N ILE A 481 9.25 14.74 14.10
CA ILE A 481 9.01 14.99 12.67
C ILE A 481 7.55 15.40 12.50
N THR A 482 7.32 16.71 12.54
CA THR A 482 5.98 17.31 12.37
C THR A 482 6.10 18.53 11.46
N TYR A 483 4.97 19.08 11.00
CA TYR A 483 4.97 20.29 10.17
C TYR A 483 5.65 21.49 10.84
N SER A 484 5.55 21.58 12.17
CA SER A 484 6.17 22.63 12.96
C SER A 484 7.68 22.46 13.21
N ALA A 485 8.28 21.33 12.81
CA ALA A 485 9.67 20.97 13.17
C ALA A 485 10.74 21.45 12.16
N GLY A 486 10.44 22.41 11.27
CA GLY A 486 11.39 22.89 10.27
C GLY A 486 11.45 22.03 9.01
N ASP A 487 12.66 21.79 8.45
CA ASP A 487 12.79 20.97 7.22
C ASP A 487 12.50 19.48 7.49
N SER A 488 11.22 19.12 7.45
CA SER A 488 10.73 17.76 7.66
C SER A 488 11.30 16.76 6.65
N ASN A 489 11.60 17.19 5.42
CA ASN A 489 12.15 16.30 4.39
C ASN A 489 13.59 15.91 4.69
N ALA A 490 14.40 16.85 5.19
CA ALA A 490 15.76 16.56 5.63
C ALA A 490 15.76 15.61 6.84
N LEU A 491 14.84 15.80 7.81
CA LEU A 491 14.67 14.90 8.95
C LEU A 491 14.26 13.49 8.53
N ILE A 492 13.32 13.35 7.60
CA ILE A 492 12.90 12.05 7.05
C ILE A 492 14.05 11.35 6.32
N LYS A 493 14.81 12.09 5.50
CA LYS A 493 15.99 11.55 4.82
C LYS A 493 17.06 11.08 5.82
N ASN A 494 17.30 11.85 6.88
CA ASN A 494 18.21 11.46 7.95
C ASN A 494 17.67 10.26 8.73
N PHE A 495 16.38 10.22 9.05
CA PHE A 495 15.76 9.05 9.70
C PHE A 495 15.88 7.78 8.85
N ARG A 496 15.74 7.89 7.53
CA ARG A 496 15.90 6.76 6.60
C ARG A 496 17.33 6.23 6.57
N ASN A 497 18.33 7.12 6.42
CA ASN A 497 19.71 6.76 6.06
C ASN A 497 20.69 6.85 7.23
N GLY A 498 20.39 7.64 8.27
CA GLY A 498 21.29 7.90 9.37
C GLY A 498 21.34 6.75 10.39
N LYS A 499 22.55 6.40 10.86
CA LYS A 499 22.75 5.40 11.93
C LYS A 499 22.32 5.92 13.30
N LYS A 500 22.55 7.20 13.59
CA LYS A 500 22.33 7.79 14.91
C LYS A 500 20.86 8.08 15.21
N PHE A 501 20.07 8.44 14.20
CA PHE A 501 18.66 8.75 14.36
C PHE A 501 17.85 7.45 14.46
N ARG A 502 17.44 7.07 15.68
CA ARG A 502 16.82 5.79 15.98
C ARG A 502 15.31 5.88 16.20
N ILE A 503 14.84 6.92 16.88
CA ILE A 503 13.43 7.07 17.26
C ILE A 503 12.88 8.39 16.69
N ALA A 504 11.89 8.28 15.82
CA ALA A 504 11.12 9.41 15.31
C ALA A 504 9.76 9.48 16.02
N VAL A 505 9.33 10.69 16.40
CA VAL A 505 7.99 10.95 16.93
C VAL A 505 7.25 11.84 15.94
N THR A 506 6.06 11.43 15.53
CA THR A 506 5.24 12.16 14.54
C THR A 506 3.78 12.23 14.97
N VAL A 507 3.04 13.21 14.43
CA VAL A 507 1.59 13.27 14.58
C VAL A 507 0.90 12.71 13.31
N THR A 508 1.12 13.34 12.16
CA THR A 508 0.49 12.95 10.88
C THR A 508 1.46 12.93 9.70
N LEU A 509 2.52 13.74 9.74
CA LEU A 509 3.39 13.98 8.57
C LEU A 509 4.01 12.71 7.98
N VAL A 510 4.52 11.81 8.82
CA VAL A 510 5.14 10.54 8.38
C VAL A 510 4.10 9.45 8.15
N ALA A 511 2.84 9.67 8.54
CA ALA A 511 1.75 8.73 8.31
C ALA A 511 1.40 8.60 6.81
N THR A 512 1.68 9.63 6.00
CA THR A 512 1.35 9.66 4.57
C THR A 512 2.59 9.92 3.71
N GLY A 513 2.76 9.16 2.63
CA GLY A 513 3.69 9.46 1.53
C GLY A 513 5.19 9.26 1.76
N THR A 514 5.67 8.88 2.94
CA THR A 514 7.11 8.70 3.20
C THR A 514 7.54 7.23 3.13
N ASP A 515 8.65 6.94 2.47
CA ASP A 515 9.22 5.59 2.38
C ASP A 515 10.46 5.47 3.27
N VAL A 516 10.34 4.77 4.41
CA VAL A 516 11.42 4.48 5.36
C VAL A 516 11.55 2.97 5.48
N LYS A 517 12.28 2.34 4.56
CA LYS A 517 12.43 0.88 4.49
C LYS A 517 13.03 0.26 5.76
N PRO A 518 14.06 0.85 6.43
CA PRO A 518 14.64 0.26 7.64
C PRO A 518 13.80 0.46 8.91
N LEU A 519 12.54 0.85 8.80
CA LEU A 519 11.64 1.00 9.94
C LEU A 519 11.17 -0.38 10.43
N GLU A 520 11.47 -0.70 11.69
CA GLU A 520 11.28 -2.02 12.27
C GLU A 520 10.21 -2.05 13.39
N VAL A 521 9.95 -0.90 14.02
CA VAL A 521 8.96 -0.80 15.10
C VAL A 521 8.06 0.40 14.90
N LEU A 522 6.74 0.19 15.03
CA LEU A 522 5.74 1.24 15.11
C LEU A 522 5.13 1.24 16.51
N ILE A 523 5.10 2.38 17.18
CA ILE A 523 4.44 2.54 18.49
C ILE A 523 3.23 3.44 18.33
N PHE A 524 2.05 2.92 18.63
CA PHE A 524 0.81 3.69 18.62
C PHE A 524 0.53 4.21 20.04
N MET A 525 0.72 5.52 20.22
CA MET A 525 0.34 6.27 21.40
C MET A 525 -0.82 7.25 21.08
N ARG A 526 -1.59 6.92 20.05
CA ARG A 526 -2.82 7.62 19.67
C ARG A 526 -3.84 6.64 19.13
N ASP A 527 -5.10 6.90 19.39
CA ASP A 527 -6.18 6.16 18.75
C ASP A 527 -6.38 6.60 17.30
N VAL A 528 -6.81 5.66 16.45
CA VAL A 528 -7.05 5.86 15.03
C VAL A 528 -8.39 5.22 14.68
N ASN A 529 -9.43 6.05 14.52
CA ASN A 529 -10.78 5.58 14.21
C ASN A 529 -10.97 5.26 12.71
N SER A 530 -10.21 5.91 11.83
CA SER A 530 -10.28 5.67 10.39
C SER A 530 -9.46 4.43 10.02
N GLU A 531 -10.11 3.44 9.39
CA GLU A 531 -9.47 2.24 8.86
C GLU A 531 -8.38 2.59 7.83
N SER A 532 -8.70 3.48 6.89
CA SER A 532 -7.74 3.93 5.86
C SER A 532 -6.49 4.55 6.47
N LEU A 533 -6.63 5.44 7.46
CA LEU A 533 -5.49 6.04 8.16
C LEU A 533 -4.68 4.99 8.93
N TYR A 534 -5.35 4.07 9.62
CA TYR A 534 -4.69 2.99 10.34
C TYR A 534 -3.86 2.10 9.40
N VAL A 535 -4.43 1.69 8.26
CA VAL A 535 -3.73 0.88 7.25
C VAL A 535 -2.53 1.65 6.67
N GLN A 536 -2.65 2.95 6.42
CA GLN A 536 -1.54 3.79 5.95
C GLN A 536 -0.43 3.90 6.99
N MET A 537 -0.76 4.09 8.28
CA MET A 537 0.21 4.14 9.38
C MET A 537 0.90 2.80 9.56
N LYS A 538 0.15 1.70 9.62
CA LYS A 538 0.68 0.32 9.67
C LYS A 538 1.55 0.02 8.44
N GLY A 539 1.13 0.51 7.27
CA GLY A 539 1.85 0.37 6.00
C GLY A 539 3.26 1.00 5.97
N ARG A 540 3.65 1.77 6.99
CA ARG A 540 5.04 2.28 7.11
C ARG A 540 6.01 1.19 7.53
N GLY A 541 5.57 0.21 8.32
CA GLY A 541 6.41 -0.90 8.79
C GLY A 541 6.60 -2.02 7.77
N VAL A 542 5.65 -2.21 6.85
CA VAL A 542 5.60 -3.40 5.97
C VAL A 542 6.70 -3.47 4.90
N ARG A 543 7.49 -2.41 4.71
CA ARG A 543 8.49 -2.34 3.63
C ARG A 543 9.62 -3.34 3.81
N THR A 544 9.93 -4.09 2.76
CA THR A 544 11.15 -4.91 2.70
C THR A 544 12.39 -4.06 2.48
N ILE A 545 13.51 -4.56 2.96
CA ILE A 545 14.85 -3.99 2.78
C ILE A 545 15.84 -5.13 2.66
N THR A 546 16.88 -4.98 1.84
CA THR A 546 17.96 -5.98 1.79
C THR A 546 18.77 -5.96 3.07
N ASP A 547 19.31 -7.12 3.47
CA ASP A 547 20.08 -7.28 4.71
C ASP A 547 21.26 -6.33 4.78
N ASP A 548 21.99 -6.14 3.67
CA ASP A 548 23.13 -5.22 3.62
C ASP A 548 22.69 -3.76 3.82
N ALA A 549 21.57 -3.37 3.21
CA ALA A 549 21.02 -2.01 3.39
C ALA A 549 20.50 -1.82 4.83
N LEU A 550 19.95 -2.83 5.45
CA LEU A 550 19.54 -2.80 6.85
C LEU A 550 20.75 -2.68 7.78
N ARG A 551 21.77 -3.52 7.62
CA ARG A 551 23.03 -3.48 8.39
C ARG A 551 23.76 -2.15 8.26
N ASN A 552 23.64 -1.49 7.12
CA ASN A 552 24.24 -0.16 6.94
C ASN A 552 23.62 0.92 7.87
N VAL A 553 22.38 0.75 8.32
CA VAL A 553 21.70 1.69 9.23
C VAL A 553 21.45 1.09 10.61
N THR A 554 21.34 -0.21 10.76
CA THR A 554 21.18 -0.97 12.01
C THR A 554 22.19 -2.12 12.05
N PRO A 555 23.44 -1.84 12.48
CA PRO A 555 24.57 -2.77 12.36
C PRO A 555 24.41 -4.11 13.08
N ASN A 556 23.58 -4.19 14.12
CA ASN A 556 23.28 -5.40 14.88
C ASN A 556 22.02 -6.13 14.36
N ALA A 557 21.50 -5.76 13.19
CA ALA A 557 20.38 -6.45 12.55
C ALA A 557 20.89 -7.43 11.48
N ASP A 558 20.33 -8.64 11.44
CA ASP A 558 20.61 -9.63 10.39
C ASP A 558 19.69 -9.43 9.19
N SER A 559 18.38 -9.47 9.41
CA SER A 559 17.33 -9.32 8.41
C SER A 559 16.13 -8.55 8.97
N LYS A 560 15.20 -8.18 8.09
CA LYS A 560 13.87 -7.64 8.43
C LYS A 560 12.80 -8.53 7.83
N ASP A 561 12.44 -9.59 8.53
CA ASP A 561 11.42 -10.55 8.10
C ASP A 561 10.02 -10.15 8.57
N ILE A 562 9.96 -9.38 9.66
CA ILE A 562 8.75 -8.85 10.29
C ILE A 562 9.02 -7.45 10.81
N PHE A 563 7.95 -6.74 11.15
CA PHE A 563 8.03 -5.54 11.98
C PHE A 563 7.10 -5.67 13.18
N TYR A 564 7.37 -4.91 14.23
CA TYR A 564 6.52 -4.91 15.42
C TYR A 564 5.64 -3.67 15.47
N LEU A 565 4.36 -3.90 15.76
CA LEU A 565 3.40 -2.87 16.11
C LEU A 565 3.20 -2.92 17.63
N VAL A 566 3.73 -1.93 18.32
CA VAL A 566 3.55 -1.77 19.78
C VAL A 566 2.27 -0.96 20.01
N ASP A 567 1.26 -1.61 20.55
CA ASP A 567 -0.05 -1.03 20.84
C ASP A 567 -0.11 -0.61 22.31
N ALA A 568 -0.03 0.70 22.56
CA ALA A 568 -0.04 1.26 23.89
C ALA A 568 -1.43 1.76 24.36
N ILE A 569 -2.45 1.73 23.49
CA ILE A 569 -3.77 2.32 23.75
C ILE A 569 -4.94 1.47 23.25
N GLY A 570 -4.71 0.22 22.83
CA GLY A 570 -5.76 -0.65 22.32
C GLY A 570 -6.17 -0.36 20.86
N VAL A 571 -5.34 0.35 20.08
CA VAL A 571 -5.65 0.72 18.68
C VAL A 571 -5.96 -0.49 17.80
N THR A 572 -5.41 -1.66 18.12
CA THR A 572 -5.64 -2.90 17.36
C THR A 572 -6.94 -3.62 17.72
N GLU A 573 -7.61 -3.23 18.79
CA GLU A 573 -8.84 -3.84 19.30
C GLU A 573 -10.09 -3.01 18.98
N HIS A 574 -9.92 -1.70 18.75
CA HIS A 574 -11.04 -0.83 18.42
C HIS A 574 -11.58 -1.11 17.03
N VAL A 575 -12.91 -1.15 16.90
CA VAL A 575 -13.59 -1.24 15.59
C VAL A 575 -13.25 0.01 14.77
N LYS A 576 -12.72 -0.18 13.58
CA LYS A 576 -12.40 0.90 12.66
C LYS A 576 -13.60 1.23 11.79
N ASN A 577 -13.89 2.52 11.63
CA ASN A 577 -14.91 2.96 10.69
C ASN A 577 -14.36 2.89 9.27
N SER A 578 -14.92 2.03 8.45
CA SER A 578 -14.63 1.94 7.00
C SER A 578 -15.27 3.08 6.21
N GLN A 579 -16.29 3.72 6.77
CA GLN A 579 -16.95 4.88 6.16
C GLN A 579 -16.19 6.17 6.53
N ALA A 580 -15.97 7.03 5.52
CA ALA A 580 -15.69 8.43 5.80
C ALA A 580 -16.84 8.99 6.68
N PRO A 581 -16.56 9.88 7.65
CA PRO A 581 -17.65 10.53 8.36
C PRO A 581 -18.61 11.09 7.32
N GLU A 582 -19.90 10.69 7.42
CA GLU A 582 -20.93 11.25 6.55
C GLU A 582 -20.78 12.77 6.58
N PRO A 583 -20.74 13.44 5.45
CA PRO A 583 -20.89 14.89 5.44
C PRO A 583 -22.27 15.15 6.03
N THR A 584 -22.32 15.53 7.29
CA THR A 584 -23.51 16.14 7.84
C THR A 584 -23.80 17.30 6.91
N GLY A 585 -24.87 17.17 6.11
CA GLY A 585 -25.28 18.13 5.09
C GLY A 585 -25.55 19.50 5.67
N GLY A 586 -24.48 20.25 5.90
CA GLY A 586 -24.46 21.62 6.39
C GLY A 586 -23.11 22.22 6.07
N VAL A 587 -23.11 23.46 5.65
CA VAL A 587 -21.91 24.28 5.36
C VAL A 587 -21.00 24.26 6.57
N ASN A 588 -19.88 23.53 6.51
CA ASN A 588 -18.93 23.44 7.63
C ASN A 588 -17.86 24.53 7.49
N ILE A 589 -18.21 25.76 7.87
CA ILE A 589 -17.29 26.91 7.92
C ILE A 589 -16.49 26.81 9.23
N PRO A 590 -15.15 26.93 9.26
CA PRO A 590 -14.37 27.06 10.50
C PRO A 590 -14.89 28.19 11.38
N LEU A 591 -14.75 28.06 12.70
CA LEU A 591 -15.30 29.05 13.62
C LEU A 591 -14.64 30.42 13.44
N ASP A 592 -13.35 30.48 13.19
CA ASP A 592 -12.60 31.71 12.90
C ASP A 592 -13.15 32.42 11.65
N LYS A 593 -13.35 31.68 10.55
CA LYS A 593 -13.92 32.19 9.30
C LYS A 593 -15.39 32.60 9.46
N LEU A 594 -16.15 31.83 10.24
CA LEU A 594 -17.53 32.18 10.57
C LEU A 594 -17.60 33.51 11.35
N LEU A 595 -16.74 33.66 12.36
CA LEU A 595 -16.66 34.90 13.16
C LEU A 595 -16.16 36.08 12.32
N GLU A 596 -15.22 35.87 11.39
CA GLU A 596 -14.79 36.89 10.43
C GLU A 596 -15.95 37.34 9.53
N GLN A 597 -16.70 36.42 8.93
CA GLN A 597 -17.85 36.73 8.11
C GLN A 597 -18.92 37.52 8.88
N ILE A 598 -19.20 37.12 10.13
CA ILE A 598 -20.13 37.81 11.03
C ILE A 598 -19.66 39.23 11.32
N THR A 599 -18.38 39.44 11.55
CA THR A 599 -17.78 40.77 11.81
C THR A 599 -17.90 41.66 10.61
N HIS A 600 -17.82 41.12 9.38
CA HIS A 600 -18.02 41.86 8.14
C HIS A 600 -19.51 42.02 7.73
N GLY A 601 -20.45 41.52 8.56
CA GLY A 601 -21.89 41.67 8.33
C GLY A 601 -22.47 40.68 7.33
N TYR A 602 -21.74 39.59 6.98
CA TYR A 602 -22.25 38.48 6.17
C TYR A 602 -23.04 37.51 7.04
N LEU A 603 -24.35 37.62 7.08
CA LEU A 603 -25.25 36.98 8.03
C LEU A 603 -26.36 36.13 7.36
N PRO A 604 -26.04 35.20 6.44
CA PRO A 604 -27.04 34.27 5.90
C PRO A 604 -27.60 33.37 7.01
N ASP A 605 -28.77 32.78 6.79
CA ASP A 605 -29.46 31.91 7.75
C ASP A 605 -28.61 30.73 8.20
N ASP A 606 -27.92 30.13 7.25
CA ASP A 606 -27.06 28.96 7.55
C ASP A 606 -25.90 29.31 8.49
N ASN A 607 -25.28 30.50 8.31
CA ASN A 607 -24.20 30.95 9.18
C ASN A 607 -24.71 31.24 10.60
N LEU A 608 -25.90 31.85 10.73
CA LEU A 608 -26.49 32.09 12.05
C LEU A 608 -26.87 30.81 12.75
N ARG A 609 -27.49 29.84 12.06
CA ARG A 609 -27.79 28.50 12.61
C ARG A 609 -26.50 27.74 13.04
N LEU A 610 -25.47 27.80 12.19
CA LEU A 610 -24.19 27.19 12.49
C LEU A 610 -23.50 27.82 13.71
N LEU A 611 -23.57 29.18 13.81
CA LEU A 611 -23.07 29.89 14.99
C LEU A 611 -23.78 29.45 16.24
N ALA A 612 -25.12 29.45 16.23
CA ALA A 612 -25.92 29.04 17.40
C ALA A 612 -25.59 27.59 17.85
N ALA A 613 -25.50 26.66 16.91
CA ALA A 613 -25.14 25.28 17.20
C ALA A 613 -23.74 25.16 17.84
N ARG A 614 -22.76 25.93 17.34
CA ARG A 614 -21.40 25.94 17.89
C ARG A 614 -21.33 26.58 19.26
N LEU A 615 -21.99 27.69 19.47
CA LEU A 615 -22.08 28.32 20.80
C LEU A 615 -22.69 27.36 21.84
N ALA A 616 -23.78 26.69 21.49
CA ALA A 616 -24.41 25.71 22.37
C ALA A 616 -23.44 24.54 22.71
N ARG A 617 -22.69 24.05 21.70
CA ARG A 617 -21.70 22.99 21.89
C ARG A 617 -20.51 23.42 22.74
N ILE A 618 -19.97 24.63 22.53
CA ILE A 618 -18.87 25.18 23.33
C ILE A 618 -19.35 25.40 24.76
N ASN A 619 -20.53 25.99 24.94
CA ASN A 619 -21.14 26.21 26.25
C ASN A 619 -21.29 24.91 27.06
N SER A 620 -21.71 23.81 26.40
CA SER A 620 -21.89 22.51 27.06
C SER A 620 -20.57 21.88 27.54
N LYS A 621 -19.44 22.27 26.95
CA LYS A 621 -18.11 21.78 27.29
C LYS A 621 -17.34 22.69 28.22
N SER A 622 -17.78 23.92 28.43
CA SER A 622 -17.10 24.94 29.22
C SER A 622 -17.47 24.80 30.70
N THR A 623 -16.50 25.10 31.56
CA THR A 623 -16.69 25.20 33.03
C THR A 623 -17.49 26.45 33.35
N GLU A 624 -18.09 26.52 34.55
CA GLU A 624 -18.85 27.72 34.99
C GLU A 624 -17.97 28.97 35.00
N THR A 625 -16.71 28.87 35.39
CA THR A 625 -15.73 29.98 35.37
C THR A 625 -15.54 30.48 33.91
N GLN A 626 -15.37 29.57 32.94
CA GLN A 626 -15.22 29.92 31.53
C GLN A 626 -16.46 30.58 30.92
N LYS A 627 -17.66 30.13 31.34
CA LYS A 627 -18.94 30.73 30.92
C LYS A 627 -19.06 32.15 31.42
N THR A 628 -18.71 32.36 32.72
CA THR A 628 -18.74 33.69 33.33
C THR A 628 -17.73 34.64 32.66
N GLU A 629 -16.52 34.19 32.43
CA GLU A 629 -15.47 34.98 31.78
C GLU A 629 -15.88 35.36 30.35
N PHE A 630 -16.49 34.43 29.60
CA PHE A 630 -17.04 34.76 28.28
C PHE A 630 -18.16 35.79 28.39
N ALA A 631 -19.09 35.64 29.32
CA ALA A 631 -20.22 36.58 29.52
C ALA A 631 -19.73 37.99 29.89
N ASP A 632 -18.65 38.09 30.72
CA ASP A 632 -18.00 39.36 31.03
C ASP A 632 -17.38 40.04 29.81
N LEU A 633 -16.77 39.23 28.90
CA LEU A 633 -16.19 39.77 27.66
C LEU A 633 -17.23 40.14 26.61
N ALA A 634 -18.25 39.30 26.41
CA ALA A 634 -19.26 39.45 25.38
C ALA A 634 -20.45 40.34 25.81
N GLY A 635 -20.64 40.52 27.13
CA GLY A 635 -21.81 41.16 27.68
C GLY A 635 -23.09 40.32 27.68
N MET A 636 -22.97 39.03 27.31
CA MET A 636 -24.08 38.06 27.22
C MET A 636 -23.54 36.64 27.25
N GLU A 637 -24.26 35.69 27.84
CA GLU A 637 -23.89 34.29 27.89
C GLU A 637 -23.91 33.62 26.49
N MET A 638 -23.02 32.66 26.23
CA MET A 638 -23.04 31.86 24.99
C MET A 638 -24.39 31.18 24.74
N LYS A 639 -25.01 30.67 25.82
CA LYS A 639 -26.32 30.02 25.76
C LYS A 639 -27.43 30.98 25.38
N GLU A 640 -27.41 32.23 25.87
CA GLU A 640 -28.37 33.24 25.56
C GLU A 640 -28.27 33.69 24.08
N ILE A 641 -27.06 33.94 23.59
CA ILE A 641 -26.81 34.27 22.19
C ILE A 641 -27.37 33.14 21.29
N ALA A 642 -27.08 31.91 21.58
CA ALA A 642 -27.56 30.75 20.81
C ALA A 642 -29.09 30.66 20.84
N SER A 643 -29.71 30.87 22.01
CA SER A 643 -31.16 30.82 22.22
C SER A 643 -31.87 31.92 21.48
N HIS A 644 -31.36 33.16 21.49
CA HIS A 644 -31.92 34.28 20.77
C HIS A 644 -31.91 34.03 19.25
N ILE A 645 -30.83 33.47 18.71
CA ILE A 645 -30.76 33.10 17.29
C ILE A 645 -31.81 32.03 16.97
N TYR A 646 -31.91 30.93 17.75
CA TYR A 646 -32.92 29.89 17.48
C TYR A 646 -34.35 30.39 17.63
N ALA A 647 -34.68 31.16 18.67
CA ALA A 647 -36.01 31.72 18.88
C ALA A 647 -36.44 32.61 17.71
N THR A 648 -35.53 33.33 17.09
CA THR A 648 -35.82 34.18 15.93
C THR A 648 -36.19 33.35 14.70
N PHE A 649 -35.59 32.19 14.51
CA PHE A 649 -35.94 31.24 13.43
C PHE A 649 -37.29 30.57 13.68
N GLU A 650 -37.56 30.13 14.92
CA GLU A 650 -38.81 29.48 15.30
C GLU A 650 -40.01 30.41 15.15
N ASN A 651 -39.84 31.71 15.46
CA ASN A 651 -40.86 32.71 15.33
C ASN A 651 -41.05 33.24 13.90
N GLY A 652 -40.32 32.70 12.90
CA GLY A 652 -40.41 33.12 11.51
C GLY A 652 -39.92 34.55 11.22
N SER A 653 -39.18 35.16 12.14
CA SER A 653 -38.71 36.54 12.02
C SER A 653 -37.55 36.75 11.03
N LEU A 654 -36.95 35.67 10.57
CA LEU A 654 -35.81 35.66 9.62
C LEU A 654 -36.17 35.00 8.30
N THR A 655 -37.35 35.22 7.74
CA THR A 655 -37.85 34.56 6.53
C THR A 655 -37.31 35.13 5.22
N ALA A 656 -36.66 36.31 5.23
CA ALA A 656 -36.10 36.92 4.01
C ALA A 656 -34.57 36.87 4.01
N ASN A 657 -34.00 36.50 2.86
CA ASN A 657 -32.56 36.59 2.65
C ASN A 657 -32.14 38.08 2.71
N PRO A 658 -31.23 38.51 3.61
CA PRO A 658 -30.86 39.90 3.77
C PRO A 658 -30.19 40.52 2.54
N PHE A 659 -29.77 39.71 1.57
CA PHE A 659 -29.06 40.16 0.37
C PHE A 659 -29.88 40.11 -0.92
N GLU A 660 -31.12 39.65 -0.89
CA GLU A 660 -31.94 39.58 -2.12
C GLU A 660 -32.42 40.93 -2.66
N ASN A 661 -32.53 42.00 -1.85
CA ASN A 661 -33.00 43.29 -2.31
C ASN A 661 -32.36 44.53 -1.66
N SER A 662 -31.29 44.42 -0.89
CA SER A 662 -30.59 45.59 -0.35
C SER A 662 -29.12 45.28 -0.05
N ASN A 663 -28.24 46.26 -0.31
CA ASN A 663 -26.81 46.17 0.05
C ASN A 663 -26.54 46.30 1.57
N GLN A 664 -27.57 46.28 2.43
CA GLN A 664 -27.44 46.39 3.88
C GLN A 664 -28.04 45.19 4.59
N PRO A 665 -27.32 44.57 5.56
CA PRO A 665 -27.85 43.47 6.37
C PRO A 665 -29.06 43.94 7.22
N ASN A 666 -30.00 43.02 7.48
CA ASN A 666 -31.16 43.29 8.35
C ASN A 666 -30.68 43.64 9.77
N GLU A 667 -31.23 44.73 10.33
CA GLU A 667 -30.86 45.22 11.67
C GLU A 667 -31.09 44.17 12.78
N LEU A 668 -32.11 43.30 12.64
CA LEU A 668 -32.34 42.20 13.57
C LEU A 668 -31.17 41.21 13.57
N ARG A 669 -30.65 40.85 12.39
CA ARG A 669 -29.49 39.92 12.27
C ARG A 669 -28.24 40.53 12.87
N LYS A 670 -27.99 41.81 12.68
CA LYS A 670 -26.88 42.53 13.33
C LYS A 670 -27.03 42.52 14.84
N ALA A 671 -28.23 42.76 15.37
CA ALA A 671 -28.46 42.74 16.82
C ALA A 671 -28.19 41.38 17.45
N LEU A 672 -28.55 40.26 16.78
CA LEU A 672 -28.31 38.89 17.26
C LEU A 672 -26.82 38.56 17.45
N VAL A 673 -25.95 39.11 16.60
CA VAL A 673 -24.53 38.82 16.63
C VAL A 673 -23.69 39.92 17.24
N GLN A 674 -24.31 41.04 17.66
CA GLN A 674 -23.65 42.22 18.24
C GLN A 674 -22.68 41.86 19.38
N PRO A 675 -23.01 40.96 20.33
CA PRO A 675 -22.11 40.56 21.42
C PRO A 675 -20.77 40.04 20.92
N LEU A 676 -20.76 39.36 19.77
CA LEU A 676 -19.55 38.82 19.14
C LEU A 676 -18.97 39.79 18.11
N ALA A 677 -19.78 40.41 17.28
CA ALA A 677 -19.30 41.27 16.19
C ALA A 677 -18.51 42.48 16.74
N MET A 678 -18.95 43.06 17.85
CA MET A 678 -18.37 44.27 18.44
C MET A 678 -17.21 43.96 19.42
N ASN A 679 -17.04 42.72 19.89
CA ASN A 679 -16.08 42.36 20.92
C ASN A 679 -15.01 41.39 20.41
N ALA A 680 -13.88 41.95 19.98
CA ALA A 680 -12.77 41.15 19.48
C ALA A 680 -12.24 40.14 20.53
N LYS A 681 -12.11 40.54 21.81
CA LYS A 681 -11.70 39.67 22.91
C LYS A 681 -12.67 38.52 23.16
N ALA A 682 -13.96 38.74 23.04
CA ALA A 682 -14.93 37.64 23.17
C ALA A 682 -14.80 36.61 22.02
N ARG A 683 -14.54 37.08 20.80
CA ARG A 683 -14.29 36.21 19.66
C ARG A 683 -13.00 35.38 19.86
N GLU A 684 -11.92 36.02 20.29
CA GLU A 684 -10.65 35.37 20.57
C GLU A 684 -10.79 34.31 21.66
N TYR A 685 -11.45 34.65 22.76
CA TYR A 685 -11.74 33.72 23.84
C TYR A 685 -12.66 32.57 23.41
N LEU A 686 -13.64 32.82 22.54
CA LEU A 686 -14.48 31.79 21.97
C LEU A 686 -13.67 30.80 21.07
N LEU A 687 -12.68 31.29 20.34
CA LEU A 687 -11.76 30.46 19.58
C LEU A 687 -10.87 29.60 20.50
N GLU A 688 -10.38 30.17 21.60
CA GLU A 688 -9.65 29.43 22.63
C GLU A 688 -10.50 28.30 23.25
N LEU A 689 -11.74 28.60 23.64
CA LEU A 689 -12.67 27.61 24.20
C LEU A 689 -13.00 26.50 23.18
N ASN A 690 -13.17 26.86 21.91
CA ASN A 690 -13.43 25.90 20.83
C ASN A 690 -12.23 25.00 20.56
N ALA A 691 -11.02 25.54 20.55
CA ALA A 691 -9.78 24.79 20.36
C ALA A 691 -9.49 23.85 21.56
N GLY A 692 -9.95 24.25 22.73
CA GLY A 692 -9.79 23.51 23.98
C GLY A 692 -8.42 23.66 24.61
N TYR A 693 -8.23 22.98 25.72
CA TYR A 693 -7.01 22.99 26.52
C TYR A 693 -6.47 21.55 26.65
N VAL A 694 -5.16 21.42 26.64
CA VAL A 694 -4.49 20.17 26.94
C VAL A 694 -3.92 20.27 28.36
N LYS A 695 -4.34 19.35 29.24
CA LYS A 695 -3.89 19.27 30.62
C LYS A 695 -2.75 18.25 30.73
N ILE A 696 -1.57 18.70 31.16
CA ILE A 696 -0.44 17.81 31.40
C ILE A 696 -0.33 17.56 32.89
N LEU A 697 -0.57 16.30 33.29
CA LEU A 697 -0.56 15.89 34.69
C LEU A 697 0.85 15.85 35.28
N GLN A 698 0.95 15.81 36.60
CA GLN A 698 2.19 15.53 37.31
C GLN A 698 2.53 14.03 37.21
N PRO A 699 3.83 13.64 37.14
CA PRO A 699 4.24 12.24 37.12
C PRO A 699 3.81 11.50 38.40
N GLY A 700 3.57 10.18 38.29
CA GLY A 700 3.45 9.31 39.47
C GLY A 700 2.07 8.66 39.69
N ARG A 701 1.19 8.62 38.66
CA ARG A 701 -0.20 8.12 38.81
C ARG A 701 -0.68 7.17 37.73
N ASP A 702 0.22 6.34 37.21
CA ASP A 702 -0.20 5.24 36.35
C ASP A 702 0.51 3.96 36.78
N THR A 703 -0.05 2.82 36.45
CA THR A 703 0.54 1.51 36.76
C THR A 703 0.47 0.61 35.53
N LEU A 704 1.55 -0.12 35.33
CA LEU A 704 1.61 -1.12 34.26
C LEU A 704 0.72 -2.31 34.67
N ILE A 705 -0.26 -2.65 33.80
CA ILE A 705 -1.13 -3.81 33.98
C ILE A 705 -0.50 -5.04 33.35
N SER A 706 -0.10 -4.96 32.08
CA SER A 706 0.49 -6.08 31.35
C SER A 706 1.30 -5.63 30.15
N THR A 707 2.25 -6.50 29.77
CA THR A 707 2.97 -6.42 28.52
C THR A 707 3.00 -7.80 27.86
N GLY A 708 3.05 -7.86 26.53
CA GLY A 708 3.24 -9.10 25.81
C GLY A 708 2.51 -9.18 24.47
N PHE A 709 2.66 -10.32 23.81
CA PHE A 709 1.96 -10.62 22.58
C PHE A 709 0.49 -11.00 22.87
N SER A 710 -0.39 -10.72 21.92
CA SER A 710 -1.82 -11.04 22.06
C SER A 710 -2.05 -12.55 22.07
N VAL A 711 -2.47 -13.08 23.22
CA VAL A 711 -2.83 -14.49 23.40
C VAL A 711 -4.10 -14.83 22.61
N GLU A 712 -5.07 -13.93 22.54
CA GLU A 712 -6.32 -14.11 21.80
C GLU A 712 -6.06 -14.28 20.31
N LYS A 713 -5.23 -13.40 19.73
CA LYS A 713 -4.85 -13.46 18.32
C LYS A 713 -4.00 -14.70 18.00
N ALA A 714 -3.11 -15.08 18.90
CA ALA A 714 -2.34 -16.31 18.76
C ALA A 714 -3.26 -17.55 18.77
N LYS A 715 -4.25 -17.60 19.68
CA LYS A 715 -5.27 -18.67 19.73
C LYS A 715 -6.10 -18.71 18.46
N GLU A 716 -6.58 -17.58 17.97
CA GLU A 716 -7.35 -17.50 16.73
C GLU A 716 -6.55 -18.05 15.54
N THR A 717 -5.28 -17.63 15.42
CA THR A 717 -4.39 -18.11 14.34
C THR A 717 -4.19 -19.62 14.42
N ILE A 718 -3.90 -20.16 15.61
CA ILE A 718 -3.72 -21.60 15.80
C ILE A 718 -5.01 -22.37 15.53
N THR A 719 -6.15 -21.92 16.02
CA THR A 719 -7.44 -22.59 15.77
C THR A 719 -7.73 -22.67 14.27
N LYS A 720 -7.56 -21.55 13.54
CA LYS A 720 -7.74 -21.55 12.08
C LYS A 720 -6.74 -22.45 11.35
N PHE A 721 -5.50 -22.51 11.82
CA PHE A 721 -4.50 -23.40 11.25
C PHE A 721 -4.81 -24.88 11.49
N GLU A 722 -5.18 -25.24 12.72
CA GLU A 722 -5.60 -26.61 13.07
C GLU A 722 -6.85 -27.03 12.29
N GLU A 723 -7.84 -26.14 12.14
CA GLU A 723 -9.02 -26.37 11.30
C GLU A 723 -8.64 -26.59 9.84
N TYR A 724 -7.74 -25.76 9.28
CA TYR A 724 -7.25 -25.90 7.92
C TYR A 724 -6.58 -27.27 7.70
N VAL A 725 -5.65 -27.64 8.59
CA VAL A 725 -4.93 -28.92 8.50
C VAL A 725 -5.91 -30.11 8.59
N GLN A 726 -6.91 -30.05 9.48
CA GLN A 726 -7.92 -31.11 9.61
C GLN A 726 -8.82 -31.22 8.37
N THR A 727 -9.24 -30.09 7.81
CA THR A 727 -10.16 -30.07 6.65
C THR A 727 -9.49 -30.58 5.38
N HIS A 728 -8.20 -30.19 5.16
CA HIS A 728 -7.48 -30.54 3.93
C HIS A 728 -6.55 -31.76 4.09
N ARG A 729 -6.64 -32.45 5.23
CA ARG A 729 -5.79 -33.57 5.60
C ARG A 729 -5.74 -34.67 4.51
N ASP A 730 -6.89 -35.01 3.92
CA ASP A 730 -7.01 -36.10 2.96
C ASP A 730 -6.91 -35.61 1.49
N GLU A 731 -7.05 -34.30 1.26
CA GLU A 731 -7.01 -33.69 -0.06
C GLU A 731 -5.58 -33.30 -0.48
N GLU A 732 -4.77 -32.85 0.48
CA GLU A 732 -3.41 -32.37 0.25
C GLU A 732 -2.40 -33.49 0.48
N GLU A 733 -1.64 -33.84 -0.58
CA GLU A 733 -0.70 -34.98 -0.58
C GLU A 733 0.27 -34.96 0.61
N VAL A 734 0.87 -33.80 0.89
CA VAL A 734 1.83 -33.68 2.00
C VAL A 734 1.18 -33.83 3.36
N LEU A 735 -0.02 -33.26 3.55
CA LEU A 735 -0.76 -33.40 4.81
C LEU A 735 -1.15 -34.84 5.04
N ARG A 736 -1.60 -35.55 4.00
CA ARG A 736 -1.95 -36.98 4.04
C ARG A 736 -0.70 -37.83 4.42
N ILE A 737 0.44 -37.61 3.75
CA ILE A 737 1.69 -38.33 4.03
C ILE A 737 2.09 -38.14 5.51
N ILE A 738 2.00 -36.93 6.03
CA ILE A 738 2.34 -36.62 7.43
C ILE A 738 1.35 -37.27 8.37
N ALA A 739 0.03 -37.10 8.13
CA ALA A 739 -1.03 -37.55 9.02
C ALA A 739 -1.10 -39.10 9.12
N GLU A 740 -0.95 -39.78 8.00
CA GLU A 740 -0.99 -41.26 7.93
C GLU A 740 0.37 -41.91 8.21
N ASN A 741 1.45 -41.09 8.28
CA ASN A 741 2.84 -41.56 8.48
C ASN A 741 3.22 -42.67 7.49
N THR A 742 2.86 -42.51 6.21
CA THR A 742 3.01 -43.55 5.17
C THR A 742 4.47 -43.88 4.85
N GLY A 743 5.41 -43.02 5.25
CA GLY A 743 6.84 -43.14 4.87
C GLY A 743 7.13 -42.75 3.42
N GLU A 744 6.15 -42.21 2.71
CA GLU A 744 6.37 -41.66 1.39
C GLU A 744 7.30 -40.44 1.44
N PRO A 745 8.11 -40.21 0.40
CA PRO A 745 9.12 -39.14 0.41
C PRO A 745 8.48 -37.73 0.31
N ILE A 746 8.76 -36.89 1.28
CA ILE A 746 8.37 -35.49 1.27
C ILE A 746 9.50 -34.66 0.66
N THR A 747 9.35 -34.26 -0.59
CA THR A 747 10.37 -33.54 -1.35
C THR A 747 10.35 -32.03 -1.06
N TYR A 748 11.44 -31.35 -1.43
CA TYR A 748 11.54 -29.88 -1.34
C TYR A 748 10.40 -29.18 -2.09
N ALA A 749 10.09 -29.59 -3.32
CA ALA A 749 9.03 -29.00 -4.13
C ALA A 749 7.64 -29.14 -3.48
N MET A 750 7.38 -30.29 -2.85
CA MET A 750 6.13 -30.53 -2.12
C MET A 750 6.02 -29.62 -0.88
N LEU A 751 7.12 -29.36 -0.19
CA LEU A 751 7.13 -28.44 0.96
C LEU A 751 6.96 -26.97 0.52
N GLU A 752 7.55 -26.58 -0.61
CA GLU A 752 7.32 -25.24 -1.19
C GLU A 752 5.86 -25.05 -1.61
N ASP A 753 5.25 -26.05 -2.25
CA ASP A 753 3.85 -26.01 -2.62
C ASP A 753 2.95 -25.91 -1.39
N LEU A 754 3.22 -26.71 -0.35
CA LEU A 754 2.50 -26.63 0.92
C LEU A 754 2.64 -25.24 1.58
N LYS A 755 3.85 -24.67 1.60
CA LYS A 755 4.09 -23.30 2.08
C LYS A 755 3.21 -22.30 1.35
N LYS A 756 3.16 -22.35 0.03
CA LYS A 756 2.32 -21.46 -0.80
C LYS A 756 0.84 -21.64 -0.51
N LYS A 757 0.36 -22.87 -0.39
CA LYS A 757 -1.03 -23.15 -0.04
C LYS A 757 -1.41 -22.61 1.32
N PHE A 758 -0.58 -22.79 2.34
CA PHE A 758 -0.80 -22.22 3.66
C PHE A 758 -0.90 -20.70 3.62
N LEU A 759 0.05 -20.03 2.97
CA LEU A 759 0.06 -18.58 2.86
C LEU A 759 -1.09 -18.05 2.01
N THR A 760 -1.52 -18.79 1.00
CA THR A 760 -2.69 -18.43 0.17
C THR A 760 -3.99 -18.55 0.96
N ALA A 761 -4.10 -19.58 1.81
CA ALA A 761 -5.27 -19.77 2.68
C ALA A 761 -5.33 -18.67 3.76
N ASN A 762 -4.20 -18.34 4.35
CA ASN A 762 -4.08 -17.26 5.33
C ASN A 762 -2.62 -16.80 5.44
N SER A 763 -2.35 -15.51 5.26
CA SER A 763 -1.00 -14.93 5.38
C SER A 763 -0.35 -15.14 6.75
N GLN A 764 -1.17 -15.37 7.80
CA GLN A 764 -0.72 -15.68 9.14
C GLN A 764 -0.19 -17.11 9.31
N PHE A 765 -0.32 -17.98 8.30
CA PHE A 765 0.18 -19.35 8.33
C PHE A 765 1.65 -19.48 7.88
N SER A 766 2.44 -18.41 7.98
CA SER A 766 3.88 -18.49 7.83
C SER A 766 4.51 -19.33 8.96
N ILE A 767 5.61 -20.03 8.65
CA ILE A 767 6.34 -20.88 9.62
C ILE A 767 6.65 -20.09 10.89
N ASP A 768 7.22 -18.90 10.76
CA ASP A 768 7.64 -18.07 11.88
C ASP A 768 6.45 -17.60 12.73
N ASN A 769 5.34 -17.18 12.10
CA ASN A 769 4.17 -16.70 12.84
C ASN A 769 3.42 -17.85 13.54
N LEU A 770 3.28 -19.02 12.90
CA LEU A 770 2.69 -20.20 13.54
C LEU A 770 3.53 -20.67 14.73
N TRP A 771 4.87 -20.72 14.54
CA TRP A 771 5.79 -21.10 15.62
C TRP A 771 5.71 -20.14 16.80
N HIS A 772 5.70 -18.84 16.50
CA HIS A 772 5.52 -17.81 17.51
C HIS A 772 4.15 -17.91 18.20
N SER A 773 3.07 -18.13 17.45
CA SER A 773 1.72 -18.26 18.02
C SER A 773 1.62 -19.48 18.96
N TYR A 774 2.18 -20.62 18.56
CA TYR A 774 2.28 -21.78 19.45
C TYR A 774 3.11 -21.48 20.70
N LYS A 775 4.23 -20.74 20.58
CA LYS A 775 5.06 -20.34 21.72
C LYS A 775 4.31 -19.43 22.68
N VAL A 776 3.52 -18.48 22.20
CA VAL A 776 2.71 -17.57 23.03
C VAL A 776 1.68 -18.35 23.85
N ILE A 777 1.07 -19.41 23.28
CA ILE A 777 0.06 -20.24 23.95
C ILE A 777 0.69 -21.30 24.84
N ASN A 778 1.75 -21.96 24.37
CA ASN A 778 2.33 -23.17 24.94
C ASN A 778 3.84 -22.98 25.21
N GLN A 779 4.20 -22.03 26.05
CA GLN A 779 5.62 -21.66 26.30
C GLN A 779 6.54 -22.83 26.65
N ASN A 780 6.01 -23.84 27.35
CA ASN A 780 6.80 -24.98 27.86
C ASN A 780 7.02 -26.10 26.84
N THR A 781 6.25 -26.12 25.75
CA THR A 781 6.30 -27.20 24.75
C THR A 781 6.82 -26.74 23.39
N VAL A 782 7.25 -25.49 23.27
CA VAL A 782 7.77 -24.92 22.03
C VAL A 782 9.19 -24.43 22.24
N VAL A 783 10.13 -25.06 21.55
CA VAL A 783 11.55 -24.66 21.56
C VAL A 783 11.75 -23.51 20.55
N PRO A 784 12.34 -22.39 20.95
CA PRO A 784 12.65 -21.29 20.04
C PRO A 784 13.66 -21.70 18.97
N PHE A 785 13.61 -21.08 17.81
CA PHE A 785 14.67 -21.18 16.82
C PHE A 785 16.01 -20.64 17.37
N LYS A 786 17.10 -21.25 16.99
CA LYS A 786 18.46 -20.86 17.42
C LYS A 786 18.90 -19.55 16.74
N ASP A 787 18.59 -19.39 15.47
CA ASP A 787 18.98 -18.25 14.66
C ASP A 787 17.96 -17.99 13.53
N ALA A 788 18.20 -16.94 12.74
CA ALA A 788 17.33 -16.55 11.65
C ALA A 788 17.25 -17.59 10.53
N THR A 789 18.34 -18.34 10.26
CA THR A 789 18.37 -19.34 9.18
C THR A 789 17.50 -20.55 9.49
N GLU A 790 17.36 -20.89 10.76
CA GLU A 790 16.50 -22.00 11.21
C GLU A 790 15.01 -21.73 10.95
N LYS A 791 14.59 -20.46 10.92
CA LYS A 791 13.21 -20.06 10.63
C LYS A 791 12.81 -20.37 9.18
N GLU A 792 13.74 -20.30 8.25
CA GLU A 792 13.51 -20.45 6.81
C GLU A 792 13.46 -21.92 6.37
N VAL A 793 13.82 -22.84 7.26
CA VAL A 793 13.88 -24.27 6.96
C VAL A 793 12.48 -24.82 6.68
N LEU A 794 12.22 -25.28 5.45
CA LEU A 794 10.92 -25.78 5.01
C LEU A 794 10.42 -27.01 5.78
N THR A 795 11.32 -27.86 6.28
CA THR A 795 10.93 -29.04 7.08
C THR A 795 10.27 -28.66 8.41
N ASN A 796 10.36 -27.40 8.85
CA ASN A 796 9.60 -26.90 9.98
C ASN A 796 8.08 -26.97 9.75
N LEU A 797 7.61 -26.95 8.48
CA LEU A 797 6.21 -27.19 8.15
C LEU A 797 5.75 -28.59 8.60
N VAL A 798 6.62 -29.60 8.40
CA VAL A 798 6.33 -30.97 8.85
C VAL A 798 6.14 -31.01 10.37
N GLN A 799 7.00 -30.31 11.11
CA GLN A 799 6.90 -30.25 12.57
C GLN A 799 5.66 -29.49 13.03
N LEU A 800 5.30 -28.38 12.37
CA LEU A 800 4.08 -27.63 12.65
C LEU A 800 2.83 -28.49 12.42
N VAL A 801 2.75 -29.19 11.28
CA VAL A 801 1.63 -30.08 10.99
C VAL A 801 1.55 -31.23 12.00
N ARG A 802 2.67 -31.87 12.34
CA ARG A 802 2.69 -32.92 13.36
C ARG A 802 2.25 -32.44 14.73
N PHE A 803 2.68 -31.24 15.11
CA PHE A 803 2.32 -30.64 16.39
C PHE A 803 0.82 -30.28 16.42
N SER A 804 0.28 -29.72 15.33
CA SER A 804 -1.15 -29.43 15.19
C SER A 804 -2.03 -30.69 15.25
N LEU A 805 -1.53 -31.81 14.70
CA LEU A 805 -2.18 -33.13 14.75
C LEU A 805 -1.93 -33.90 16.06
N LYS A 806 -1.19 -33.31 17.02
CA LYS A 806 -0.81 -33.91 18.30
C LYS A 806 0.01 -35.21 18.17
N MET A 807 0.75 -35.34 17.07
CA MET A 807 1.63 -36.48 16.81
C MET A 807 2.95 -36.36 17.57
N ILE A 808 3.37 -35.17 17.93
CA ILE A 808 4.58 -34.87 18.71
C ILE A 808 4.23 -34.03 19.96
N PRO A 809 4.83 -34.32 21.13
CA PRO A 809 4.51 -33.61 22.36
C PRO A 809 5.19 -32.23 22.47
N GLU A 810 6.22 -31.99 21.67
CA GLU A 810 7.03 -30.78 21.72
C GLU A 810 7.35 -30.29 20.31
N LEU A 811 7.16 -29.00 20.08
CA LEU A 811 7.47 -28.37 18.79
C LEU A 811 8.96 -27.98 18.77
N ARG A 812 9.75 -28.73 18.01
CA ARG A 812 11.19 -28.51 17.77
C ARG A 812 11.50 -28.60 16.28
N SER A 813 12.46 -27.82 15.81
CA SER A 813 12.93 -27.93 14.43
C SER A 813 13.67 -29.27 14.20
N LEU A 814 13.52 -29.79 12.99
CA LEU A 814 14.26 -31.00 12.61
C LEU A 814 15.76 -30.76 12.60
N THR A 815 16.23 -29.57 12.28
CA THR A 815 17.65 -29.19 12.33
C THR A 815 18.20 -29.27 13.76
N SER A 816 17.44 -28.88 14.77
CA SER A 816 17.84 -29.00 16.18
C SER A 816 17.91 -30.45 16.66
N LEU A 817 17.16 -31.35 16.03
CA LEU A 817 17.13 -32.79 16.32
C LEU A 817 18.12 -33.59 15.46
N ALA A 818 18.73 -32.97 14.45
CA ALA A 818 19.58 -33.68 13.45
C ALA A 818 20.68 -34.50 14.05
N ALA A 819 21.45 -33.94 14.98
CA ALA A 819 22.59 -34.66 15.61
C ALA A 819 22.13 -35.87 16.44
N GLN A 820 21.06 -35.70 17.24
CA GLN A 820 20.51 -36.78 18.05
C GLN A 820 19.94 -37.92 17.17
N ARG A 821 19.14 -37.54 16.14
CA ARG A 821 18.58 -38.51 15.19
C ARG A 821 19.68 -39.23 14.39
N PHE A 822 20.72 -38.51 14.02
CA PHE A 822 21.86 -39.10 13.32
C PHE A 822 22.56 -40.19 14.16
N GLU A 823 22.79 -39.91 15.45
CA GLU A 823 23.39 -40.92 16.34
C GLU A 823 22.49 -42.15 16.56
N LEU A 824 21.17 -41.94 16.68
CA LEU A 824 20.17 -42.99 16.73
C LEU A 824 20.16 -43.84 15.44
N TRP A 825 20.24 -43.19 14.27
CA TRP A 825 20.32 -43.86 12.98
C TRP A 825 21.61 -44.69 12.86
N CYS A 826 22.75 -44.20 13.37
CA CYS A 826 23.98 -44.95 13.45
C CYS A 826 23.84 -46.19 14.35
N GLY A 827 23.18 -46.10 15.49
CA GLY A 827 22.98 -47.22 16.42
C GLY A 827 21.97 -48.27 15.92
N GLN A 828 20.93 -47.84 15.17
CA GLN A 828 20.00 -48.75 14.53
C GLN A 828 20.68 -49.39 13.29
N ASN A 829 20.64 -50.67 13.16
CA ASN A 829 21.19 -51.42 12.02
C ASN A 829 22.73 -51.70 12.03
N GLN A 830 23.40 -51.78 13.19
CA GLN A 830 24.82 -52.10 13.31
C GLN A 830 25.76 -51.24 12.45
N ARG A 831 25.42 -49.97 12.25
CA ARG A 831 26.19 -49.04 11.43
C ARG A 831 27.31 -48.33 12.19
N ASP A 832 27.64 -48.79 13.37
CA ASP A 832 28.81 -48.38 14.14
C ASP A 832 30.15 -48.66 13.42
N THR A 833 30.11 -49.41 12.31
CA THR A 833 31.26 -49.75 11.46
C THR A 833 31.54 -48.73 10.35
N LEU A 834 30.81 -47.63 10.26
CA LEU A 834 31.11 -46.60 9.26
C LEU A 834 32.47 -45.96 9.53
N SER A 835 33.31 -45.86 8.49
CA SER A 835 34.57 -45.10 8.59
C SER A 835 34.29 -43.62 8.92
N GLU A 836 35.30 -42.94 9.46
CA GLU A 836 35.16 -41.49 9.79
C GLU A 836 34.69 -40.66 8.58
N THR A 837 35.21 -40.96 7.41
CA THR A 837 34.83 -40.30 6.15
C THR A 837 33.37 -40.59 5.79
N GLN A 838 32.92 -41.85 5.94
CA GLN A 838 31.52 -42.22 5.68
C GLN A 838 30.58 -41.57 6.69
N ARG A 839 30.94 -41.51 7.96
CA ARG A 839 30.16 -40.87 9.01
C ARG A 839 30.05 -39.36 8.80
N TYR A 840 31.18 -38.74 8.40
CA TYR A 840 31.15 -37.31 8.04
C TYR A 840 30.18 -37.03 6.88
N VAL A 841 30.31 -37.77 5.78
CA VAL A 841 29.44 -37.57 4.59
C VAL A 841 27.99 -37.91 4.91
N ALA A 842 27.69 -38.93 5.68
CA ALA A 842 26.35 -39.28 6.12
C ALA A 842 25.73 -38.15 6.99
N ARG A 843 26.56 -37.51 7.84
CA ARG A 843 26.14 -36.36 8.63
C ARG A 843 25.80 -35.16 7.75
N GLU A 844 26.59 -34.85 6.72
CA GLU A 844 26.30 -33.79 5.76
C GLU A 844 25.04 -34.09 4.94
N ILE A 845 24.77 -35.33 4.57
CA ILE A 845 23.51 -35.75 3.94
C ILE A 845 22.34 -35.52 4.91
N THR A 846 22.51 -35.85 6.19
CA THR A 846 21.52 -35.60 7.24
C THR A 846 21.20 -34.13 7.35
N ASN A 847 22.21 -33.25 7.42
CA ASN A 847 22.03 -31.79 7.47
C ASN A 847 21.25 -31.26 6.26
N TYR A 848 21.55 -31.78 5.08
CA TYR A 848 20.80 -31.43 3.86
C TYR A 848 19.34 -31.88 3.95
N VAL A 849 19.09 -33.12 4.35
CA VAL A 849 17.72 -33.69 4.42
C VAL A 849 16.85 -32.96 5.44
N VAL A 850 17.37 -32.66 6.62
CA VAL A 850 16.59 -31.98 7.67
C VAL A 850 16.31 -30.52 7.32
N SER A 851 17.06 -29.93 6.39
CA SER A 851 16.83 -28.57 5.93
C SER A 851 15.92 -28.52 4.70
N ASN A 852 16.05 -29.47 3.76
CA ASN A 852 15.43 -29.38 2.43
C ASN A 852 14.37 -30.47 2.17
N GLY A 853 14.17 -31.42 3.08
CA GLY A 853 13.29 -32.56 2.86
C GLY A 853 14.01 -33.73 2.17
N TYR A 854 13.24 -34.67 1.60
CA TYR A 854 13.76 -35.87 0.98
C TYR A 854 14.78 -35.54 -0.11
N GLY A 855 15.99 -36.14 0.04
CA GLY A 855 17.06 -36.02 -0.94
C GLY A 855 17.02 -37.14 -1.98
N SER A 856 16.94 -36.78 -3.27
CA SER A 856 17.22 -37.71 -4.37
C SER A 856 18.58 -37.40 -5.00
N ARG A 857 19.13 -38.36 -5.76
CA ARG A 857 20.35 -38.12 -6.55
C ARG A 857 20.25 -36.86 -7.42
N ALA A 858 19.09 -36.64 -8.05
CA ALA A 858 18.84 -35.47 -8.88
C ALA A 858 18.88 -34.19 -8.06
N ALA A 859 18.21 -34.12 -6.90
CA ALA A 859 18.20 -32.99 -6.00
C ALA A 859 19.61 -32.63 -5.49
N PHE A 860 20.42 -33.62 -5.14
CA PHE A 860 21.82 -33.39 -4.76
C PHE A 860 22.69 -32.95 -5.93
N ALA A 861 22.44 -33.48 -7.15
CA ALA A 861 23.19 -33.08 -8.35
C ALA A 861 22.92 -31.62 -8.71
N GLU A 862 21.71 -31.17 -8.50
CA GLU A 862 21.28 -29.78 -8.77
C GLU A 862 21.76 -28.81 -7.68
N ARG A 863 21.55 -29.13 -6.40
CA ARG A 863 21.72 -28.19 -5.27
C ARG A 863 23.02 -28.34 -4.50
N ASN A 864 23.60 -29.54 -4.44
CA ASN A 864 24.86 -29.80 -3.75
C ASN A 864 25.70 -30.90 -4.42
N LYS A 865 26.15 -30.59 -5.65
CA LYS A 865 26.98 -31.53 -6.47
C LYS A 865 28.25 -31.98 -5.77
N SER A 866 28.88 -31.15 -4.93
CA SER A 866 30.09 -31.47 -4.22
C SER A 866 29.88 -32.59 -3.19
N LEU A 867 28.76 -32.53 -2.46
CA LEU A 867 28.40 -33.57 -1.49
C LEU A 867 28.08 -34.89 -2.17
N LEU A 868 27.44 -34.88 -3.34
CA LEU A 868 27.18 -36.09 -4.13
C LEU A 868 28.48 -36.78 -4.58
N ILE A 869 29.47 -35.98 -5.00
CA ILE A 869 30.81 -36.52 -5.37
C ILE A 869 31.54 -37.14 -4.15
N GLN A 870 31.49 -36.45 -3.01
CA GLN A 870 32.07 -36.96 -1.75
C GLN A 870 31.37 -38.26 -1.31
N ALA A 871 30.04 -38.33 -1.42
CA ALA A 871 29.25 -39.49 -1.09
C ALA A 871 29.64 -40.69 -1.97
N LYS A 872 29.82 -40.48 -3.29
CA LYS A 872 30.31 -41.56 -4.18
C LYS A 872 31.68 -42.07 -3.79
N LYS A 873 32.60 -41.16 -3.41
CA LYS A 873 33.96 -41.55 -2.94
C LYS A 873 33.90 -42.33 -1.63
N ALA A 874 33.03 -41.92 -0.70
CA ALA A 874 32.93 -42.56 0.62
C ALA A 874 32.24 -43.92 0.58
N PHE A 875 31.20 -44.09 -0.23
CA PHE A 875 30.35 -45.28 -0.28
C PHE A 875 30.58 -46.16 -1.51
N GLY A 876 31.54 -45.83 -2.37
CA GLY A 876 32.05 -46.65 -3.48
C GLY A 876 31.18 -46.63 -4.74
N SER A 877 29.88 -46.76 -4.66
CA SER A 877 28.98 -46.76 -5.82
C SER A 877 27.80 -45.78 -5.65
N MET A 878 27.21 -45.33 -6.76
CA MET A 878 26.02 -44.46 -6.71
C MET A 878 24.79 -45.19 -6.17
N GLU A 879 24.71 -46.50 -6.36
CA GLU A 879 23.63 -47.34 -5.80
C GLU A 879 23.66 -47.35 -4.26
N ASN A 880 24.84 -47.45 -3.69
CA ASN A 880 25.00 -47.36 -2.24
C ASN A 880 24.70 -45.97 -1.70
N VAL A 881 25.10 -44.94 -2.44
CA VAL A 881 24.75 -43.56 -2.10
C VAL A 881 23.23 -43.39 -2.06
N ASP A 882 22.49 -43.88 -3.07
CA ASP A 882 21.04 -43.82 -3.10
C ASP A 882 20.40 -44.52 -1.90
N LYS A 883 20.91 -45.72 -1.53
CA LYS A 883 20.42 -46.45 -0.35
C LYS A 883 20.65 -45.67 0.94
N ILE A 884 21.80 -45.02 1.08
CA ILE A 884 22.11 -44.19 2.25
C ILE A 884 21.22 -42.93 2.30
N ILE A 885 21.08 -42.21 1.17
CA ILE A 885 20.22 -41.04 1.09
C ILE A 885 18.77 -41.40 1.43
N LEU A 886 18.24 -42.52 0.86
CA LEU A 886 16.89 -42.98 1.13
C LEU A 886 16.74 -43.36 2.60
N SER A 887 17.65 -44.10 3.15
CA SER A 887 17.60 -44.52 4.56
C SER A 887 17.67 -43.35 5.53
N LEU A 888 18.57 -42.38 5.28
CA LEU A 888 18.68 -41.17 6.09
C LEU A 888 17.44 -40.32 5.95
N SER A 889 16.92 -40.08 4.72
CA SER A 889 15.73 -39.28 4.48
C SER A 889 14.52 -39.86 5.21
N ASN A 890 14.28 -41.16 5.08
CA ASN A 890 13.18 -41.84 5.76
C ASN A 890 13.32 -41.75 7.28
N PHE A 891 14.51 -41.93 7.82
CA PHE A 891 14.73 -41.87 9.26
C PHE A 891 14.62 -40.44 9.83
N MET A 892 15.19 -39.45 9.12
CA MET A 892 15.19 -38.07 9.59
C MET A 892 13.80 -37.43 9.50
N LEU A 893 13.03 -37.75 8.46
CA LEU A 893 11.69 -37.21 8.24
C LEU A 893 10.58 -38.07 8.86
N ALA A 894 10.88 -39.24 9.42
CA ALA A 894 9.90 -40.05 10.17
C ALA A 894 9.43 -39.32 11.44
N ALA A 895 8.28 -39.74 11.97
CA ALA A 895 7.68 -39.15 13.16
C ALA A 895 8.49 -39.42 14.44
#